data_46c2244b37dfbb0c17b26898a476c9e4
#
_entry.id   46c2244b37dfbb0c17b26898a476c9e4
#
_cell.length_a   1.000
_cell.length_b   1.000
_cell.length_c   1.000
_cell.angle_alpha   90.00
_cell.angle_beta   90.00
_cell.angle_gamma   90.00
#
_symmetry.space_group_name_H-M   'P 1'
#
loop_
_entity.id
_entity.type
_entity.pdbx_description
1 polymer ?
#
loop_
_entity_poly.entity_id
_entity_poly.type
_entity_poly.pdbx_seq_one_letter_code
_entity_poly.pdbx_strand_id
1 'polypeptide(L)'
;MSVQFGKWNLDGRPVEPREFEPVRPVLAEYGPDAEGCFCENNVGIIYRAFYTTKESRMENQPHISSSGLVITWDGRLDNRENLLEELKPDVWTNSTDVSIVAAAYEHWGNDAFRRLIGDWALSVWHPKDQVLVLAKDFVGTRHLYYSVEDNQVAWSTVLNPLILCARHPLTLDEEYIAGWLALFPAPHLTPYVGIHSVPPSSMVHLRKGRRQISKYWDFNPSEEIRYRSDPEYEEHFRTVFADAVRRRLRSDTPVLAELSGGMDSSSIVCVADAILARKHTEASILETVSYYDNSEPNWDESPYFTLVEKQRGRSGCHIDASGLRALTFDSGNHSFAPIPGAAENAGMAPEQFAPHVASENIRVLLSGIGGDEVCGGVPTPIPELADLLARGRLGKLASSLCAWALSNKEPWFHLLLNTVKAFCPAATTRLPKFKRPAPWLSPTFVRRSRVVWEGNAVRLKMFGPLPSFQENLATLNQLQRQLAWSPLSSQPPYERRYPYLDRDLMTFLYAIPPEQLVRPGQRRSLARRALAGLVPVGVLNRKRKAFADRRPRAAVLALWASLRDRNPDLLSDSMEIVDARALARSIEELRRGLDAPTVLLMRTLTMESWLRNLNEGGLLDHLQHSHAAVGHRQAKRYGLEWETPRGLRAKNSTQTG
;
A
#
# COMPACT_ATOMS: atom_id res chain seq x y z
N MET A 1 -13.42 -4.01 -6.87
CA MET A 1 -12.99 -2.68 -7.32
C MET A 1 -13.17 -2.63 -8.82
N SER A 2 -13.57 -1.48 -9.35
CA SER A 2 -13.61 -1.32 -10.81
C SER A 2 -12.23 -1.51 -11.38
N VAL A 3 -12.15 -2.06 -12.59
CA VAL A 3 -10.87 -2.35 -13.25
C VAL A 3 -10.90 -1.95 -14.71
N GLN A 4 -9.75 -1.59 -15.25
CA GLN A 4 -9.58 -1.23 -16.65
C GLN A 4 -8.41 -1.96 -17.28
N PHE A 5 -8.50 -2.15 -18.58
CA PHE A 5 -7.39 -2.49 -19.45
C PHE A 5 -7.48 -1.65 -20.72
N GLY A 6 -6.36 -1.07 -21.13
CA GLY A 6 -6.28 -0.29 -22.34
C GLY A 6 -5.07 -0.68 -23.19
N LYS A 7 -5.21 -0.43 -24.48
CA LYS A 7 -4.20 -0.70 -25.50
C LYS A 7 -4.13 0.45 -26.47
N TRP A 8 -2.90 0.86 -26.83
CA TRP A 8 -2.61 1.88 -27.82
C TRP A 8 -1.55 1.38 -28.79
N ASN A 9 -1.90 1.22 -30.08
CA ASN A 9 -0.98 0.84 -31.15
C ASN A 9 -0.26 2.07 -31.68
N LEU A 10 1.05 2.15 -31.45
CA LEU A 10 1.90 3.30 -31.85
C LEU A 10 2.16 3.36 -33.36
N ASP A 11 1.95 2.26 -34.07
CA ASP A 11 2.07 2.16 -35.51
C ASP A 11 0.80 2.60 -36.27
N GLY A 12 -0.23 3.00 -35.54
CA GLY A 12 -1.49 3.51 -36.09
C GLY A 12 -2.49 2.43 -36.52
N ARG A 13 -2.20 1.13 -36.32
CA ARG A 13 -3.17 0.05 -36.60
C ARG A 13 -4.37 0.17 -35.70
N PRO A 14 -5.61 0.03 -36.20
CA PRO A 14 -6.80 0.03 -35.36
C PRO A 14 -6.73 -1.04 -34.26
N VAL A 15 -7.31 -0.74 -33.11
CA VAL A 15 -7.57 -1.72 -32.06
C VAL A 15 -8.99 -2.27 -32.24
N GLU A 16 -9.10 -3.58 -32.38
CA GLU A 16 -10.38 -4.23 -32.57
C GLU A 16 -10.92 -4.80 -31.23
N PRO A 17 -12.25 -4.75 -30.98
CA PRO A 17 -12.87 -5.28 -29.76
C PRO A 17 -12.54 -6.74 -29.47
N ARG A 18 -12.30 -7.56 -30.50
CA ARG A 18 -11.89 -8.97 -30.36
C ARG A 18 -10.52 -9.13 -29.68
N GLU A 19 -9.68 -8.13 -29.71
CA GLU A 19 -8.37 -8.17 -29.04
C GLU A 19 -8.50 -8.18 -27.50
N PHE A 20 -9.69 -7.85 -26.96
CA PHE A 20 -9.98 -7.90 -25.54
C PHE A 20 -10.57 -9.22 -25.07
N GLU A 21 -10.92 -10.16 -25.96
CA GLU A 21 -11.53 -11.45 -25.58
C GLU A 21 -10.71 -12.22 -24.54
N PRO A 22 -9.37 -12.29 -24.59
CA PRO A 22 -8.58 -12.98 -23.56
C PRO A 22 -8.58 -12.26 -22.20
N VAL A 23 -8.82 -10.94 -22.20
CA VAL A 23 -8.74 -10.08 -21.02
C VAL A 23 -10.08 -9.98 -20.28
N ARG A 24 -11.20 -10.06 -21.00
CA ARG A 24 -12.56 -9.93 -20.46
C ARG A 24 -12.84 -10.83 -19.26
N PRO A 25 -12.56 -12.15 -19.30
CA PRO A 25 -12.82 -13.04 -18.17
C PRO A 25 -12.04 -12.64 -16.92
N VAL A 26 -10.77 -12.26 -17.10
CA VAL A 26 -9.89 -11.85 -16.00
C VAL A 26 -10.41 -10.59 -15.31
N LEU A 27 -10.83 -9.59 -16.07
CA LEU A 27 -11.36 -8.34 -15.50
C LEU A 27 -12.75 -8.55 -14.86
N ALA A 28 -13.56 -9.48 -15.39
CA ALA A 28 -14.90 -9.76 -14.87
C ALA A 28 -14.90 -10.27 -13.43
N GLU A 29 -13.83 -10.95 -13.00
CA GLU A 29 -13.68 -11.43 -11.61
C GLU A 29 -13.62 -10.25 -10.61
N TYR A 30 -13.07 -9.11 -11.01
CA TYR A 30 -12.91 -7.94 -10.16
C TYR A 30 -14.07 -6.95 -10.27
N GLY A 31 -14.62 -6.79 -11.48
CA GLY A 31 -15.71 -5.89 -11.80
C GLY A 31 -16.93 -6.60 -12.41
N PRO A 32 -17.76 -7.26 -11.57
CA PRO A 32 -18.86 -8.09 -12.07
C PRO A 32 -20.12 -7.29 -12.47
N ASP A 33 -20.22 -5.99 -12.14
CA ASP A 33 -21.50 -5.29 -12.20
C ASP A 33 -21.86 -4.78 -13.61
N ALA A 34 -20.88 -4.25 -14.35
CA ALA A 34 -21.10 -3.77 -15.72
C ALA A 34 -19.81 -3.80 -16.55
N GLU A 35 -19.97 -3.72 -17.86
CA GLU A 35 -18.86 -3.58 -18.80
C GLU A 35 -19.06 -2.36 -19.68
N GLY A 36 -17.98 -1.62 -19.94
CA GLY A 36 -17.91 -0.59 -20.94
C GLY A 36 -16.69 -0.78 -21.85
N CYS A 37 -16.82 -0.40 -23.09
CA CYS A 37 -15.76 -0.53 -24.09
C CYS A 37 -15.72 0.73 -24.95
N PHE A 38 -14.51 1.23 -25.14
CA PHE A 38 -14.20 2.28 -26.11
C PHE A 38 -13.15 1.72 -27.08
N CYS A 39 -13.44 1.78 -28.38
CA CYS A 39 -12.50 1.43 -29.43
C CYS A 39 -12.62 2.46 -30.55
N GLU A 40 -11.58 3.23 -30.74
CA GLU A 40 -11.53 4.24 -31.80
C GLU A 40 -10.10 4.34 -32.35
N ASN A 41 -9.96 4.20 -33.66
CA ASN A 41 -8.68 4.23 -34.33
C ASN A 41 -7.68 3.25 -33.70
N ASN A 42 -6.53 3.72 -33.27
CA ASN A 42 -5.43 2.93 -32.72
C ASN A 42 -5.46 2.76 -31.19
N VAL A 43 -6.58 3.12 -30.55
CA VAL A 43 -6.76 2.98 -29.08
C VAL A 43 -8.03 2.21 -28.75
N GLY A 44 -7.92 1.33 -27.77
CA GLY A 44 -9.06 0.65 -27.18
C GLY A 44 -8.93 0.59 -25.67
N ILE A 45 -10.06 0.69 -24.97
CA ILE A 45 -10.15 0.63 -23.51
C ILE A 45 -11.37 -0.22 -23.15
N ILE A 46 -11.17 -1.20 -22.27
CA ILE A 46 -12.24 -1.96 -21.64
C ILE A 46 -12.28 -1.63 -20.15
N TYR A 47 -13.47 -1.43 -19.62
CA TYR A 47 -13.75 -1.15 -18.23
C TYR A 47 -14.72 -2.16 -17.65
N ARG A 48 -14.49 -2.59 -16.42
CA ARG A 48 -15.40 -3.45 -15.66
C ARG A 48 -15.72 -2.79 -14.33
N ALA A 49 -16.99 -2.58 -14.08
CA ALA A 49 -17.49 -1.86 -12.93
C ALA A 49 -17.62 -2.72 -11.68
N PHE A 50 -17.30 -2.14 -10.53
CA PHE A 50 -17.65 -2.63 -9.20
C PHE A 50 -18.24 -1.48 -8.40
N TYR A 51 -19.55 -1.46 -8.26
CA TYR A 51 -20.28 -0.36 -7.66
C TYR A 51 -20.30 -0.44 -6.14
N THR A 52 -19.93 0.65 -5.47
CA THR A 52 -19.93 0.73 -4.00
C THR A 52 -20.73 1.91 -3.47
N THR A 53 -21.17 2.82 -4.35
CA THR A 53 -21.94 4.02 -4.00
C THR A 53 -23.09 4.22 -4.97
N LYS A 54 -24.07 5.03 -4.61
CA LYS A 54 -25.20 5.35 -5.50
C LYS A 54 -24.74 6.03 -6.79
N GLU A 55 -23.74 6.93 -6.68
CA GLU A 55 -23.22 7.65 -7.83
C GLU A 55 -22.47 6.72 -8.79
N SER A 56 -21.72 5.73 -8.24
CA SER A 56 -20.99 4.77 -9.08
C SER A 56 -21.93 3.93 -9.95
N ARG A 57 -23.19 3.69 -9.51
CA ARG A 57 -24.19 2.97 -10.31
C ARG A 57 -24.71 3.76 -11.52
N MET A 58 -24.51 5.09 -11.51
CA MET A 58 -24.89 5.96 -12.61
C MET A 58 -23.72 6.28 -13.54
N GLU A 59 -22.51 5.77 -13.23
CA GLU A 59 -21.34 5.99 -14.06
C GLU A 59 -21.42 5.22 -15.38
N ASN A 60 -21.10 5.93 -16.45
CA ASN A 60 -20.85 5.35 -17.76
C ASN A 60 -19.36 5.53 -18.09
N GLN A 61 -18.63 4.42 -18.21
CA GLN A 61 -17.19 4.44 -18.43
C GLN A 61 -16.79 3.42 -19.52
N PRO A 62 -15.76 3.72 -20.33
CA PRO A 62 -14.93 4.93 -20.35
C PRO A 62 -15.76 6.19 -20.63
N HIS A 63 -15.50 7.27 -19.87
CA HIS A 63 -16.23 8.52 -19.95
C HIS A 63 -15.61 9.44 -21.02
N ILE A 64 -16.45 9.92 -21.96
CA ILE A 64 -16.03 10.88 -22.97
C ILE A 64 -16.44 12.27 -22.50
N SER A 65 -15.47 13.13 -22.25
CA SER A 65 -15.70 14.49 -21.78
C SER A 65 -16.17 15.42 -22.90
N SER A 66 -16.58 16.65 -22.55
CA SER A 66 -17.06 17.66 -23.50
C SER A 66 -16.00 18.06 -24.55
N SER A 67 -14.71 18.02 -24.19
CA SER A 67 -13.59 18.29 -25.09
C SER A 67 -13.14 17.09 -25.92
N GLY A 68 -13.75 15.92 -25.70
CA GLY A 68 -13.42 14.66 -26.39
C GLY A 68 -12.30 13.85 -25.74
N LEU A 69 -11.93 14.16 -24.48
CA LEU A 69 -11.02 13.32 -23.70
C LEU A 69 -11.72 12.02 -23.29
N VAL A 70 -10.98 10.90 -23.30
CA VAL A 70 -11.52 9.62 -22.83
C VAL A 70 -10.90 9.32 -21.47
N ILE A 71 -11.73 9.28 -20.44
CA ILE A 71 -11.31 9.13 -19.04
C ILE A 71 -11.85 7.83 -18.50
N THR A 72 -10.96 7.04 -17.88
CA THR A 72 -11.37 5.84 -17.15
C THR A 72 -10.89 5.96 -15.70
N TRP A 73 -11.83 5.88 -14.80
CA TRP A 73 -11.67 6.11 -13.36
C TRP A 73 -11.93 4.83 -12.57
N ASP A 74 -10.97 4.40 -11.77
CA ASP A 74 -11.16 3.43 -10.71
C ASP A 74 -10.92 4.13 -9.39
N GLY A 75 -11.97 4.44 -8.64
CA GLY A 75 -11.76 5.15 -7.40
C GLY A 75 -13.01 5.67 -6.72
N ARG A 76 -12.74 6.39 -5.62
CA ARG A 76 -13.69 7.13 -4.82
C ARG A 76 -13.17 8.54 -4.60
N LEU A 77 -13.99 9.53 -4.89
CA LEU A 77 -13.69 10.94 -4.69
C LEU A 77 -14.30 11.42 -3.36
N ASP A 78 -13.44 11.81 -2.41
CA ASP A 78 -13.86 12.14 -1.04
C ASP A 78 -14.18 13.62 -0.83
N ASN A 79 -13.69 14.52 -1.69
CA ASN A 79 -13.91 15.97 -1.61
C ASN A 79 -14.82 16.49 -2.74
N ARG A 80 -15.85 15.71 -3.09
CA ARG A 80 -16.80 16.04 -4.15
C ARG A 80 -17.41 17.43 -4.01
N GLU A 81 -17.93 17.75 -2.82
CA GLU A 81 -18.61 19.02 -2.53
C GLU A 81 -17.68 20.21 -2.79
N ASN A 82 -16.45 20.17 -2.28
CA ASN A 82 -15.46 21.21 -2.50
C ASN A 82 -15.15 21.43 -3.99
N LEU A 83 -14.98 20.34 -4.75
CA LEU A 83 -14.71 20.42 -6.18
C LEU A 83 -15.91 20.96 -6.96
N LEU A 84 -17.14 20.59 -6.61
CA LEU A 84 -18.34 21.11 -7.21
C LEU A 84 -18.51 22.62 -6.95
N GLU A 85 -18.21 23.08 -5.73
CA GLU A 85 -18.20 24.51 -5.38
C GLU A 85 -17.15 25.30 -6.18
N GLU A 86 -15.93 24.75 -6.36
CA GLU A 86 -14.86 25.40 -7.12
C GLU A 86 -15.15 25.43 -8.62
N LEU A 87 -15.71 24.36 -9.19
CA LEU A 87 -16.02 24.23 -10.62
C LEU A 87 -17.24 25.04 -11.03
N LYS A 88 -18.13 25.41 -10.11
CA LYS A 88 -19.35 26.22 -10.31
C LYS A 88 -20.13 25.83 -11.57
N PRO A 89 -20.51 24.61 -11.77
CA PRO A 89 -21.27 24.19 -12.93
C PRO A 89 -22.75 24.66 -12.80
N ASP A 90 -23.32 25.07 -13.90
CA ASP A 90 -24.68 25.64 -13.93
C ASP A 90 -25.80 24.65 -13.54
N VAL A 91 -25.58 23.34 -13.69
CA VAL A 91 -26.52 22.28 -13.27
C VAL A 91 -25.80 20.95 -13.03
N TRP A 92 -25.64 20.54 -11.78
CA TRP A 92 -25.05 19.23 -11.44
C TRP A 92 -25.99 18.39 -10.55
N THR A 93 -27.21 18.22 -10.96
CA THR A 93 -28.08 17.18 -10.40
C THR A 93 -27.58 15.82 -10.92
N ASN A 94 -27.05 14.97 -10.06
CA ASN A 94 -26.55 13.60 -10.35
C ASN A 94 -25.13 13.49 -10.94
N SER A 95 -24.18 14.35 -10.52
CA SER A 95 -22.78 14.19 -10.95
C SER A 95 -22.13 12.94 -10.37
N THR A 96 -21.52 12.12 -11.23
CA THR A 96 -20.72 10.95 -10.85
C THR A 96 -19.28 11.35 -10.53
N ASP A 97 -18.53 10.50 -9.83
CA ASP A 97 -17.13 10.78 -9.52
C ASP A 97 -16.31 11.01 -10.80
N VAL A 98 -16.50 10.17 -11.83
CA VAL A 98 -15.79 10.31 -13.10
C VAL A 98 -16.13 11.61 -13.83
N SER A 99 -17.38 12.08 -13.77
CA SER A 99 -17.78 13.34 -14.42
C SER A 99 -17.17 14.57 -13.72
N ILE A 100 -17.07 14.55 -12.38
CA ILE A 100 -16.41 15.61 -11.61
C ILE A 100 -14.91 15.61 -11.93
N VAL A 101 -14.27 14.45 -11.98
CA VAL A 101 -12.86 14.31 -12.32
C VAL A 101 -12.59 14.79 -13.75
N ALA A 102 -13.46 14.49 -14.70
CA ALA A 102 -13.36 14.97 -16.08
C ALA A 102 -13.40 16.49 -16.14
N ALA A 103 -14.38 17.11 -15.49
CA ALA A 103 -14.50 18.56 -15.43
C ALA A 103 -13.31 19.22 -14.72
N ALA A 104 -12.83 18.62 -13.63
CA ALA A 104 -11.64 19.09 -12.93
C ALA A 104 -10.40 19.05 -13.82
N TYR A 105 -10.23 17.96 -14.57
CA TYR A 105 -9.12 17.82 -15.50
C TYR A 105 -9.21 18.79 -16.69
N GLU A 106 -10.39 18.99 -17.26
CA GLU A 106 -10.61 20.00 -18.30
C GLU A 106 -10.31 21.42 -17.82
N HIS A 107 -10.66 21.72 -16.56
CA HIS A 107 -10.48 23.06 -15.99
C HIS A 107 -9.03 23.34 -15.58
N TRP A 108 -8.35 22.38 -14.88
CA TRP A 108 -7.03 22.59 -14.30
C TRP A 108 -5.90 21.78 -14.98
N GLY A 109 -6.21 20.95 -15.97
CA GLY A 109 -5.23 20.05 -16.56
C GLY A 109 -4.59 19.13 -15.51
N ASN A 110 -3.28 18.97 -15.58
CA ASN A 110 -2.54 18.11 -14.63
C ASN A 110 -2.61 18.60 -13.17
N ASP A 111 -2.88 19.89 -12.94
CA ASP A 111 -3.05 20.45 -11.58
C ASP A 111 -4.31 19.92 -10.89
N ALA A 112 -5.25 19.32 -11.63
CA ALA A 112 -6.41 18.65 -11.07
C ALA A 112 -5.98 17.53 -10.09
N PHE A 113 -4.95 16.73 -10.40
CA PHE A 113 -4.56 15.58 -9.60
C PHE A 113 -4.22 15.93 -8.15
N ARG A 114 -3.58 17.07 -7.91
CA ARG A 114 -3.29 17.53 -6.54
C ARG A 114 -4.53 17.96 -5.76
N ARG A 115 -5.64 18.27 -6.45
CA ARG A 115 -6.90 18.69 -5.85
C ARG A 115 -7.81 17.52 -5.51
N LEU A 116 -7.66 16.37 -6.20
CA LEU A 116 -8.44 15.18 -5.92
C LEU A 116 -8.03 14.56 -4.58
N ILE A 117 -8.99 14.40 -3.67
CA ILE A 117 -8.83 13.67 -2.41
C ILE A 117 -9.68 12.40 -2.50
N GLY A 118 -9.06 11.26 -2.20
CA GLY A 118 -9.69 9.94 -2.27
C GLY A 118 -8.69 8.85 -2.60
N ASP A 119 -9.21 7.66 -2.81
CA ASP A 119 -8.45 6.47 -3.21
C ASP A 119 -8.75 6.22 -4.70
N TRP A 120 -7.79 6.44 -5.60
CA TRP A 120 -8.06 6.42 -7.02
C TRP A 120 -6.87 6.08 -7.92
N ALA A 121 -7.20 5.53 -9.10
CA ALA A 121 -6.31 5.43 -10.25
C ALA A 121 -7.10 5.80 -11.51
N LEU A 122 -6.47 6.46 -12.47
CA LEU A 122 -7.14 6.88 -13.70
C LEU A 122 -6.23 6.83 -14.92
N SER A 123 -6.86 6.70 -16.07
CA SER A 123 -6.25 6.98 -17.37
C SER A 123 -7.01 8.08 -18.09
N VAL A 124 -6.27 8.98 -18.75
CA VAL A 124 -6.81 10.03 -19.63
C VAL A 124 -6.16 9.88 -21.00
N TRP A 125 -6.96 9.58 -22.00
CA TRP A 125 -6.53 9.55 -23.38
C TRP A 125 -6.92 10.85 -24.08
N HIS A 126 -5.95 11.48 -24.73
CA HIS A 126 -6.10 12.69 -25.53
C HIS A 126 -6.05 12.31 -27.02
N PRO A 127 -7.20 12.15 -27.69
CA PRO A 127 -7.23 11.70 -29.10
C PRO A 127 -6.50 12.65 -30.05
N LYS A 128 -6.68 13.97 -29.86
CA LYS A 128 -6.07 15.00 -30.73
C LYS A 128 -4.55 15.05 -30.63
N ASP A 129 -4.03 14.94 -29.40
CA ASP A 129 -2.60 15.08 -29.11
C ASP A 129 -1.85 13.75 -29.16
N GLN A 130 -2.58 12.62 -29.24
CA GLN A 130 -2.04 11.26 -29.13
C GLN A 130 -1.18 11.12 -27.86
N VAL A 131 -1.78 11.42 -26.71
CA VAL A 131 -1.15 11.37 -25.39
C VAL A 131 -1.99 10.54 -24.44
N LEU A 132 -1.35 9.63 -23.74
CA LEU A 132 -1.94 8.91 -22.60
C LEU A 132 -1.34 9.43 -21.30
N VAL A 133 -2.21 9.82 -20.36
CA VAL A 133 -1.83 10.19 -19.00
C VAL A 133 -2.36 9.12 -18.05
N LEU A 134 -1.48 8.55 -17.24
CA LEU A 134 -1.80 7.59 -16.19
C LEU A 134 -1.47 8.21 -14.84
N ALA A 135 -2.38 8.22 -13.88
CA ALA A 135 -2.13 8.77 -12.56
C ALA A 135 -2.83 7.97 -11.47
N LYS A 136 -2.30 8.03 -10.24
CA LYS A 136 -2.94 7.44 -9.08
C LYS A 136 -2.71 8.26 -7.80
N ASP A 137 -3.56 8.01 -6.79
CA ASP A 137 -3.59 8.73 -5.53
C ASP A 137 -2.23 8.79 -4.80
N PHE A 138 -2.16 9.65 -3.77
CA PHE A 138 -0.91 9.97 -3.09
C PHE A 138 -0.29 8.82 -2.30
N VAL A 139 -1.09 7.86 -1.83
CA VAL A 139 -0.60 6.64 -1.17
C VAL A 139 -0.41 5.50 -2.18
N GLY A 140 -1.18 5.51 -3.27
CA GLY A 140 -1.21 4.45 -4.27
C GLY A 140 -2.06 3.27 -3.83
N THR A 141 -3.19 3.54 -3.18
CA THR A 141 -4.15 2.52 -2.72
C THR A 141 -4.77 1.75 -3.88
N ARG A 142 -4.92 2.41 -5.04
CA ARG A 142 -5.36 1.78 -6.29
C ARG A 142 -4.17 1.41 -7.15
N HIS A 143 -4.23 0.22 -7.77
CA HIS A 143 -3.18 -0.22 -8.68
C HIS A 143 -3.39 0.35 -10.09
N LEU A 144 -2.28 0.62 -10.76
CA LEU A 144 -2.26 0.95 -12.18
C LEU A 144 -0.88 0.60 -12.73
N TYR A 145 -0.87 -0.30 -13.70
CA TYR A 145 0.33 -0.81 -14.35
C TYR A 145 0.34 -0.42 -15.82
N TYR A 146 1.51 -0.39 -16.42
CA TYR A 146 1.66 -0.14 -17.85
C TYR A 146 2.90 -0.81 -18.41
N SER A 147 2.86 -1.15 -19.69
CA SER A 147 4.00 -1.60 -20.48
C SER A 147 4.16 -0.72 -21.72
N VAL A 148 5.40 -0.53 -22.13
CA VAL A 148 5.75 0.19 -23.36
C VAL A 148 6.67 -0.73 -24.17
N GLU A 149 6.13 -1.27 -25.24
CA GLU A 149 6.86 -2.04 -26.24
C GLU A 149 7.09 -1.17 -27.49
N ASP A 150 7.89 -1.63 -28.46
CA ASP A 150 8.28 -0.84 -29.63
C ASP A 150 7.10 -0.21 -30.38
N ASN A 151 6.00 -0.95 -30.54
CA ASN A 151 4.82 -0.51 -31.30
C ASN A 151 3.53 -0.47 -30.51
N GLN A 152 3.58 -0.62 -29.18
CA GLN A 152 2.40 -0.72 -28.36
C GLN A 152 2.62 -0.17 -26.96
N VAL A 153 1.60 0.51 -26.45
CA VAL A 153 1.43 0.79 -25.02
C VAL A 153 0.23 0.01 -24.52
N ALA A 154 0.36 -0.68 -23.39
CA ALA A 154 -0.77 -1.28 -22.70
C ALA A 154 -0.78 -0.82 -21.24
N TRP A 155 -1.98 -0.71 -20.64
CA TRP A 155 -2.14 -0.36 -19.22
C TRP A 155 -3.30 -1.10 -18.59
N SER A 156 -3.24 -1.35 -17.28
CA SER A 156 -4.28 -2.07 -16.56
C SER A 156 -4.23 -1.78 -15.05
N THR A 157 -5.37 -1.85 -14.39
CA THR A 157 -5.45 -1.84 -12.92
C THR A 157 -5.11 -3.20 -12.29
N VAL A 158 -5.11 -4.28 -13.06
CA VAL A 158 -4.63 -5.60 -12.65
C VAL A 158 -3.47 -6.04 -13.53
N LEU A 159 -2.53 -6.80 -12.96
CA LEU A 159 -1.29 -7.15 -13.65
C LEU A 159 -1.47 -8.28 -14.69
N ASN A 160 -2.40 -9.22 -14.42
CA ASN A 160 -2.64 -10.40 -15.26
C ASN A 160 -2.88 -10.06 -16.75
N PRO A 161 -3.72 -9.08 -17.13
CA PRO A 161 -3.93 -8.74 -18.53
C PRO A 161 -2.66 -8.33 -19.28
N LEU A 162 -1.75 -7.60 -18.60
CA LEU A 162 -0.49 -7.19 -19.22
C LEU A 162 0.43 -8.38 -19.48
N ILE A 163 0.40 -9.39 -18.60
CA ILE A 163 1.16 -10.62 -18.74
C ILE A 163 0.59 -11.49 -19.87
N LEU A 164 -0.73 -11.65 -19.90
CA LEU A 164 -1.43 -12.44 -20.94
C LEU A 164 -1.27 -11.84 -22.34
N CYS A 165 -1.15 -10.51 -22.43
CA CYS A 165 -0.98 -9.80 -23.70
C CYS A 165 0.48 -9.53 -24.06
N ALA A 166 1.45 -9.97 -23.25
CA ALA A 166 2.87 -9.85 -23.53
C ALA A 166 3.24 -10.63 -24.82
N ARG A 167 3.98 -10.00 -25.72
CA ARG A 167 4.37 -10.59 -27.01
C ARG A 167 5.62 -11.46 -26.92
N HIS A 168 6.38 -11.30 -25.85
CA HIS A 168 7.63 -11.99 -25.61
C HIS A 168 7.60 -12.70 -24.26
N PRO A 169 8.36 -13.79 -24.09
CA PRO A 169 8.55 -14.40 -22.78
C PRO A 169 9.00 -13.38 -21.74
N LEU A 170 8.50 -13.52 -20.53
CA LEU A 170 8.74 -12.57 -19.45
C LEU A 170 10.12 -12.79 -18.84
N THR A 171 10.84 -11.70 -18.66
CA THR A 171 12.10 -11.67 -17.90
C THR A 171 11.84 -11.13 -16.51
N LEU A 172 12.37 -11.79 -15.48
CA LEU A 172 12.20 -11.36 -14.09
C LEU A 172 13.03 -10.11 -13.78
N ASP A 173 12.44 -9.18 -13.03
CA ASP A 173 13.12 -7.99 -12.52
C ASP A 173 13.87 -8.34 -11.22
N GLU A 174 15.20 -8.33 -11.29
CA GLU A 174 16.06 -8.72 -10.16
C GLU A 174 15.97 -7.73 -8.99
N GLU A 175 15.72 -6.44 -9.25
CA GLU A 175 15.53 -5.44 -8.20
C GLU A 175 14.22 -5.67 -7.45
N TYR A 176 13.16 -6.06 -8.15
CA TYR A 176 11.90 -6.48 -7.52
C TYR A 176 12.11 -7.71 -6.62
N ILE A 177 12.78 -8.74 -7.12
CA ILE A 177 13.08 -9.97 -6.35
C ILE A 177 13.89 -9.64 -5.09
N ALA A 178 14.90 -8.80 -5.23
CA ALA A 178 15.72 -8.34 -4.11
C ALA A 178 14.88 -7.56 -3.07
N GLY A 179 14.03 -6.67 -3.53
CA GLY A 179 13.09 -5.94 -2.67
C GLY A 179 12.10 -6.85 -1.97
N TRP A 180 11.60 -7.89 -2.65
CA TRP A 180 10.75 -8.92 -2.08
C TRP A 180 11.44 -9.66 -0.93
N LEU A 181 12.66 -10.11 -1.13
CA LEU A 181 13.46 -10.83 -0.13
C LEU A 181 13.94 -9.92 1.01
N ALA A 182 13.98 -8.59 0.79
CA ALA A 182 14.28 -7.58 1.80
C ALA A 182 13.03 -7.02 2.52
N LEU A 183 11.85 -7.58 2.32
CA LEU A 183 10.49 -7.32 2.83
C LEU A 183 9.50 -6.81 1.78
N PHE A 184 9.73 -5.66 1.15
CA PHE A 184 8.80 -5.10 0.15
C PHE A 184 9.55 -4.45 -1.02
N PRO A 185 9.19 -4.78 -2.27
CA PRO A 185 9.73 -4.12 -3.45
C PRO A 185 9.38 -2.63 -3.51
N ALA A 186 10.11 -1.86 -4.30
CA ALA A 186 9.75 -0.46 -4.55
C ALA A 186 8.38 -0.37 -5.25
N PRO A 187 7.53 0.64 -4.92
CA PRO A 187 6.13 0.65 -5.35
C PRO A 187 5.93 0.91 -6.86
N HIS A 188 6.98 1.26 -7.58
CA HIS A 188 6.97 1.45 -9.04
C HIS A 188 7.44 0.21 -9.83
N LEU A 189 7.96 -0.81 -9.14
CA LEU A 189 8.41 -2.05 -9.75
C LEU A 189 7.29 -3.08 -9.85
N THR A 190 7.41 -3.96 -10.82
CA THR A 190 6.69 -5.23 -10.92
C THR A 190 7.68 -6.38 -11.01
N PRO A 191 7.27 -7.63 -10.85
CA PRO A 191 8.18 -8.77 -11.03
C PRO A 191 8.79 -8.89 -12.43
N TYR A 192 8.28 -8.15 -13.41
CA TYR A 192 8.58 -8.34 -14.83
C TYR A 192 9.25 -7.12 -15.44
N VAL A 193 10.37 -7.34 -16.10
CA VAL A 193 11.06 -6.30 -16.89
C VAL A 193 10.12 -5.78 -17.99
N GLY A 194 10.06 -4.46 -18.13
CA GLY A 194 9.20 -3.81 -19.15
C GLY A 194 7.76 -3.54 -18.71
N ILE A 195 7.31 -4.13 -17.60
CA ILE A 195 6.02 -3.80 -16.98
C ILE A 195 6.28 -2.96 -15.72
N HIS A 196 5.65 -1.80 -15.64
CA HIS A 196 5.86 -0.83 -14.57
C HIS A 196 4.57 -0.54 -13.81
N SER A 197 4.66 -0.22 -12.54
CA SER A 197 3.56 0.39 -11.80
C SER A 197 3.68 1.91 -11.83
N VAL A 198 2.57 2.62 -12.00
CA VAL A 198 2.52 4.08 -11.82
C VAL A 198 2.92 4.39 -10.38
N PRO A 199 3.93 5.25 -10.12
CA PRO A 199 4.32 5.55 -8.74
C PRO A 199 3.22 6.29 -7.98
N PRO A 200 3.08 6.11 -6.65
CA PRO A 200 2.19 6.92 -5.83
C PRO A 200 2.43 8.42 -5.99
N SER A 201 1.37 9.23 -5.88
CA SER A 201 1.46 10.69 -5.99
C SER A 201 2.03 11.19 -7.32
N SER A 202 1.98 10.37 -8.38
CA SER A 202 2.65 10.66 -9.65
C SER A 202 1.73 10.45 -10.84
N MET A 203 2.11 11.10 -11.93
CA MET A 203 1.52 10.89 -13.24
C MET A 203 2.59 10.47 -14.24
N VAL A 204 2.19 9.62 -15.18
CA VAL A 204 3.01 9.13 -16.29
C VAL A 204 2.40 9.64 -17.58
N HIS A 205 3.15 10.45 -18.31
CA HIS A 205 2.79 10.92 -19.64
C HIS A 205 3.47 10.03 -20.69
N LEU A 206 2.67 9.45 -21.56
CA LEU A 206 3.11 8.60 -22.64
C LEU A 206 2.76 9.27 -23.98
N ARG A 207 3.76 9.48 -24.80
CA ARG A 207 3.68 9.91 -26.20
C ARG A 207 4.51 8.96 -27.03
N LYS A 208 4.30 8.92 -28.34
CA LYS A 208 5.13 8.10 -29.24
C LYS A 208 6.62 8.39 -29.01
N GLY A 209 7.37 7.36 -28.60
CA GLY A 209 8.81 7.44 -28.35
C GLY A 209 9.23 8.22 -27.09
N ARG A 210 8.29 8.67 -26.23
CA ARG A 210 8.63 9.43 -25.01
C ARG A 210 7.77 9.03 -23.82
N ARG A 211 8.42 8.76 -22.70
CA ARG A 211 7.82 8.54 -21.39
C ARG A 211 8.35 9.58 -20.41
N GLN A 212 7.45 10.28 -19.72
CA GLN A 212 7.80 11.23 -18.66
C GLN A 212 7.02 10.91 -17.41
N ILE A 213 7.71 10.84 -16.26
CA ILE A 213 7.11 10.62 -14.95
C ILE A 213 7.31 11.90 -14.13
N SER A 214 6.25 12.39 -13.53
CA SER A 214 6.30 13.57 -12.67
C SER A 214 5.43 13.38 -11.43
N LYS A 215 5.95 13.81 -10.28
CA LYS A 215 5.21 13.83 -9.02
C LYS A 215 4.31 15.07 -9.00
N TYR A 216 3.02 14.93 -8.73
CA TYR A 216 2.07 16.04 -8.72
C TYR A 216 1.80 16.59 -7.33
N TRP A 217 2.11 15.83 -6.27
CA TRP A 217 1.88 16.23 -4.88
C TRP A 217 2.92 15.63 -3.92
N ASP A 218 3.24 16.35 -2.84
CA ASP A 218 4.07 15.90 -1.73
C ASP A 218 3.70 16.61 -0.44
N PHE A 219 4.08 16.03 0.70
CA PHE A 219 3.96 16.70 2.00
C PHE A 219 4.92 17.90 2.08
N ASN A 220 4.43 19.00 2.66
CA ASN A 220 5.23 20.20 2.84
C ASN A 220 6.09 20.11 4.13
N PRO A 221 7.42 20.04 4.03
CA PRO A 221 8.28 19.94 5.21
C PRO A 221 8.32 21.21 6.08
N SER A 222 7.82 22.34 5.57
CA SER A 222 7.77 23.60 6.28
C SER A 222 6.44 23.84 7.01
N GLU A 223 5.48 22.93 6.85
CA GLU A 223 4.19 23.03 7.50
C GLU A 223 4.32 22.56 8.95
N GLU A 224 4.14 23.48 9.90
CA GLU A 224 4.14 23.19 11.33
C GLU A 224 2.87 23.72 11.99
N ILE A 225 2.15 22.82 12.67
CA ILE A 225 0.98 23.16 13.48
C ILE A 225 1.40 23.21 14.95
N ARG A 226 1.22 24.38 15.58
CA ARG A 226 1.56 24.62 16.97
C ARG A 226 0.37 25.20 17.71
N TYR A 227 -0.26 24.39 18.56
CA TYR A 227 -1.31 24.84 19.46
C TYR A 227 -0.77 25.20 20.84
N ARG A 228 -1.56 25.94 21.62
CA ARG A 228 -1.21 26.37 22.97
C ARG A 228 -1.39 25.28 24.00
N SER A 229 -2.32 24.35 23.76
CA SER A 229 -2.71 23.31 24.72
C SER A 229 -2.94 21.96 24.07
N ASP A 230 -2.83 20.89 24.84
CA ASP A 230 -3.13 19.53 24.42
C ASP A 230 -4.58 19.36 23.91
N PRO A 231 -5.64 19.92 24.55
CA PRO A 231 -7.01 19.80 24.08
C PRO A 231 -7.24 20.33 22.66
N GLU A 232 -6.51 21.36 22.20
CA GLU A 232 -6.62 21.87 20.84
C GLU A 232 -6.12 20.84 19.80
N TYR A 233 -5.01 20.13 20.11
CA TYR A 233 -4.54 19.03 19.26
C TYR A 233 -5.55 17.87 19.24
N GLU A 234 -6.14 17.56 20.40
CA GLU A 234 -7.11 16.49 20.55
C GLU A 234 -8.38 16.77 19.75
N GLU A 235 -8.88 18.02 19.78
CA GLU A 235 -10.08 18.41 19.02
C GLU A 235 -9.81 18.39 17.52
N HIS A 236 -8.69 18.92 17.06
CA HIS A 236 -8.32 18.86 15.65
C HIS A 236 -8.18 17.40 15.18
N PHE A 237 -7.50 16.55 15.97
CA PHE A 237 -7.41 15.12 15.66
C PHE A 237 -8.79 14.47 15.56
N ARG A 238 -9.70 14.73 16.52
CA ARG A 238 -11.07 14.18 16.48
C ARG A 238 -11.79 14.56 15.19
N THR A 239 -11.69 15.82 14.79
CA THR A 239 -12.33 16.34 13.58
C THR A 239 -11.79 15.66 12.33
N VAL A 240 -10.47 15.70 12.09
CA VAL A 240 -9.89 15.13 10.87
C VAL A 240 -9.99 13.60 10.82
N PHE A 241 -9.96 12.93 11.98
CA PHE A 241 -10.14 11.48 12.05
C PHE A 241 -11.60 11.07 11.81
N ALA A 242 -12.55 11.83 12.35
CA ALA A 242 -13.97 11.61 12.07
C ALA A 242 -14.30 11.81 10.59
N ASP A 243 -13.74 12.83 9.97
CA ASP A 243 -13.88 13.06 8.52
C ASP A 243 -13.26 11.94 7.69
N ALA A 244 -12.06 11.48 8.09
CA ALA A 244 -11.38 10.36 7.44
C ALA A 244 -12.24 9.06 7.49
N VAL A 245 -12.87 8.77 8.63
CA VAL A 245 -13.78 7.63 8.78
C VAL A 245 -15.07 7.86 8.00
N ARG A 246 -15.69 9.04 8.07
CA ARG A 246 -16.93 9.40 7.36
C ARG A 246 -16.79 9.21 5.85
N ARG A 247 -15.68 9.69 5.26
CA ARG A 247 -15.35 9.52 3.83
C ARG A 247 -15.32 8.03 3.43
N ARG A 248 -14.77 7.16 4.29
CA ARG A 248 -14.65 5.72 4.01
C ARG A 248 -15.93 4.93 4.27
N LEU A 249 -16.90 5.51 4.99
CA LEU A 249 -18.22 4.93 5.20
C LEU A 249 -19.17 5.14 4.00
N ARG A 250 -18.84 6.00 3.02
CA ARG A 250 -19.69 6.25 1.85
C ARG A 250 -19.89 4.96 1.06
N SER A 251 -21.07 4.35 1.20
CA SER A 251 -21.46 3.08 0.59
C SER A 251 -22.97 2.98 0.52
N ASP A 252 -23.50 2.38 -0.53
CA ASP A 252 -24.93 2.04 -0.68
C ASP A 252 -25.27 0.62 -0.19
N THR A 253 -24.27 -0.10 0.28
CA THR A 253 -24.39 -1.43 0.89
C THR A 253 -23.85 -1.40 2.34
N PRO A 254 -24.12 -2.42 3.17
CA PRO A 254 -23.49 -2.55 4.48
C PRO A 254 -21.98 -2.47 4.40
N VAL A 255 -21.36 -1.80 5.38
CA VAL A 255 -19.91 -1.68 5.49
C VAL A 255 -19.41 -2.65 6.56
N LEU A 256 -18.40 -3.45 6.24
CA LEU A 256 -17.72 -4.32 7.20
C LEU A 256 -16.48 -3.63 7.76
N ALA A 257 -16.20 -3.74 9.05
CA ALA A 257 -14.96 -3.26 9.65
C ALA A 257 -14.21 -4.41 10.35
N GLU A 258 -12.91 -4.51 10.12
CA GLU A 258 -12.04 -5.37 10.91
C GLU A 258 -12.03 -4.89 12.37
N LEU A 259 -12.29 -5.78 13.33
CA LEU A 259 -12.29 -5.47 14.76
C LEU A 259 -11.39 -6.46 15.50
N SER A 260 -10.10 -6.15 15.61
CA SER A 260 -9.12 -6.99 16.30
C SER A 260 -9.00 -6.69 17.81
N GLY A 261 -9.83 -5.79 18.38
CA GLY A 261 -9.64 -5.31 19.74
C GLY A 261 -8.35 -4.51 19.96
N GLY A 262 -7.58 -4.25 18.90
CA GLY A 262 -6.49 -3.29 18.88
C GLY A 262 -7.01 -1.86 18.83
N MET A 263 -6.19 -0.89 19.26
CA MET A 263 -6.61 0.50 19.30
C MET A 263 -7.09 1.03 17.95
N ASP A 264 -6.39 0.69 16.87
CA ASP A 264 -6.64 1.26 15.54
C ASP A 264 -8.00 0.81 14.98
N SER A 265 -8.25 -0.50 14.94
CA SER A 265 -9.53 -1.06 14.48
C SER A 265 -10.69 -0.65 15.38
N SER A 266 -10.52 -0.68 16.70
CA SER A 266 -11.55 -0.26 17.65
C SER A 266 -11.89 1.23 17.52
N SER A 267 -10.90 2.09 17.26
CA SER A 267 -11.12 3.53 17.04
C SER A 267 -11.95 3.77 15.78
N ILE A 268 -11.67 3.07 14.68
CA ILE A 268 -12.47 3.15 13.45
C ILE A 268 -13.93 2.77 13.75
N VAL A 269 -14.15 1.63 14.41
CA VAL A 269 -15.49 1.13 14.70
C VAL A 269 -16.27 2.08 15.61
N CYS A 270 -15.66 2.55 16.72
CA CYS A 270 -16.33 3.45 17.66
C CYS A 270 -16.66 4.81 17.03
N VAL A 271 -15.75 5.37 16.21
CA VAL A 271 -16.00 6.63 15.49
C VAL A 271 -17.07 6.44 14.42
N ALA A 272 -17.03 5.34 13.68
CA ALA A 272 -18.04 5.02 12.67
C ALA A 272 -19.44 4.89 13.28
N ASP A 273 -19.58 4.17 14.41
CA ASP A 273 -20.85 4.09 15.12
C ASP A 273 -21.38 5.47 15.59
N ALA A 274 -20.49 6.33 16.08
CA ALA A 274 -20.86 7.69 16.48
C ALA A 274 -21.33 8.54 15.28
N ILE A 275 -20.76 8.37 14.09
CA ILE A 275 -21.17 9.04 12.85
C ILE A 275 -22.53 8.50 12.40
N LEU A 276 -22.72 7.19 12.38
CA LEU A 276 -23.96 6.53 11.97
C LEU A 276 -25.14 6.91 12.90
N ALA A 277 -24.90 6.99 14.20
CA ALA A 277 -25.91 7.41 15.18
C ALA A 277 -26.43 8.83 14.92
N ARG A 278 -25.60 9.71 14.31
CA ARG A 278 -25.97 11.07 13.95
C ARG A 278 -26.59 11.19 12.54
N LYS A 279 -26.72 10.09 11.81
CA LYS A 279 -27.23 10.03 10.42
C LYS A 279 -26.45 10.93 9.42
N HIS A 280 -25.14 11.06 9.62
CA HIS A 280 -24.28 11.91 8.78
C HIS A 280 -23.60 11.15 7.62
N THR A 281 -24.14 10.01 7.19
CA THR A 281 -23.56 9.20 6.12
C THR A 281 -24.65 8.39 5.40
N GLU A 282 -24.35 7.97 4.18
CA GLU A 282 -25.24 7.13 3.36
C GLU A 282 -25.22 5.65 3.80
N ALA A 283 -24.15 5.18 4.44
CA ALA A 283 -24.09 3.83 4.96
C ALA A 283 -25.19 3.61 6.01
N SER A 284 -25.97 2.56 5.83
CA SER A 284 -27.08 2.24 6.73
C SER A 284 -26.64 1.40 7.93
N ILE A 285 -25.62 0.56 7.77
CA ILE A 285 -25.20 -0.47 8.74
C ILE A 285 -23.70 -0.62 8.71
N LEU A 286 -23.08 -0.70 9.91
CA LEU A 286 -21.70 -1.10 10.10
C LEU A 286 -21.65 -2.49 10.75
N GLU A 287 -21.20 -3.50 10.01
CA GLU A 287 -20.89 -4.81 10.54
C GLU A 287 -19.43 -4.89 11.00
N THR A 288 -19.10 -5.86 11.85
CA THR A 288 -17.73 -6.10 12.27
C THR A 288 -17.33 -7.55 12.12
N VAL A 289 -16.05 -7.78 11.78
CA VAL A 289 -15.45 -9.11 11.75
C VAL A 289 -14.25 -9.15 12.70
N SER A 290 -14.22 -10.16 13.54
CA SER A 290 -13.13 -10.42 14.50
C SER A 290 -12.57 -11.81 14.28
N TYR A 291 -11.24 -11.92 14.31
CA TYR A 291 -10.55 -13.20 14.20
C TYR A 291 -10.04 -13.62 15.58
N TYR A 292 -10.16 -14.90 15.90
CA TYR A 292 -9.58 -15.47 17.12
C TYR A 292 -8.93 -16.83 16.81
N ASP A 293 -7.97 -17.23 17.64
CA ASP A 293 -7.31 -18.52 17.54
C ASP A 293 -6.92 -19.00 18.94
N ASN A 294 -7.70 -19.93 19.47
CA ASN A 294 -7.49 -20.49 20.80
C ASN A 294 -6.26 -21.43 20.85
N SER A 295 -5.69 -21.82 19.74
CA SER A 295 -4.47 -22.64 19.67
C SER A 295 -3.19 -21.81 19.86
N GLU A 296 -3.26 -20.50 19.63
CA GLU A 296 -2.13 -19.57 19.76
C GLU A 296 -2.04 -19.00 21.18
N PRO A 297 -0.94 -19.24 21.91
CA PRO A 297 -0.84 -18.87 23.33
C PRO A 297 -0.79 -17.36 23.57
N ASN A 298 -0.43 -16.57 22.55
CA ASN A 298 -0.26 -15.12 22.65
C ASN A 298 -1.27 -14.35 21.79
N TRP A 299 -2.29 -15.01 21.24
CA TRP A 299 -3.29 -14.39 20.41
C TRP A 299 -4.70 -14.55 20.99
N ASP A 300 -4.94 -13.90 22.11
CA ASP A 300 -6.29 -13.73 22.66
C ASP A 300 -6.74 -12.27 22.47
N GLU A 301 -7.51 -12.03 21.43
CA GLU A 301 -8.12 -10.74 21.10
C GLU A 301 -9.53 -10.59 21.66
N SER A 302 -10.15 -11.72 22.08
CA SER A 302 -11.54 -11.79 22.49
C SER A 302 -11.89 -10.83 23.65
N PRO A 303 -11.08 -10.68 24.71
CA PRO A 303 -11.39 -9.76 25.80
C PRO A 303 -11.50 -8.29 25.36
N TYR A 304 -10.87 -7.93 24.24
CA TYR A 304 -10.80 -6.54 23.77
C TYR A 304 -11.88 -6.22 22.73
N PHE A 305 -12.10 -7.08 21.75
CA PHE A 305 -13.16 -6.81 20.79
C PHE A 305 -14.55 -6.92 21.42
N THR A 306 -14.75 -7.81 22.40
CA THR A 306 -16.01 -7.90 23.14
C THR A 306 -16.31 -6.66 23.99
N LEU A 307 -15.29 -5.90 24.44
CA LEU A 307 -15.53 -4.60 25.09
C LEU A 307 -16.16 -3.60 24.12
N VAL A 308 -15.70 -3.58 22.86
CA VAL A 308 -16.27 -2.72 21.83
C VAL A 308 -17.69 -3.17 21.49
N GLU A 309 -17.94 -4.45 21.31
CA GLU A 309 -19.26 -5.01 21.03
C GLU A 309 -20.26 -4.72 22.14
N LYS A 310 -19.83 -4.86 23.41
CA LYS A 310 -20.65 -4.50 24.57
C LYS A 310 -21.04 -3.02 24.56
N GLN A 311 -20.12 -2.12 24.22
CA GLN A 311 -20.39 -0.69 24.09
C GLN A 311 -21.35 -0.40 22.93
N ARG A 312 -21.23 -1.11 21.81
CA ARG A 312 -22.11 -1.01 20.65
C ARG A 312 -23.51 -1.57 20.89
N GLY A 313 -23.67 -2.48 21.87
CA GLY A 313 -24.89 -3.24 22.10
C GLY A 313 -25.21 -4.30 21.05
N ARG A 314 -24.20 -4.70 20.23
CA ARG A 314 -24.34 -5.73 19.18
C ARG A 314 -23.03 -6.46 18.93
N SER A 315 -23.11 -7.76 18.66
CA SER A 315 -21.98 -8.63 18.30
C SER A 315 -21.73 -8.57 16.80
N GLY A 316 -20.46 -8.76 16.42
CA GLY A 316 -20.05 -8.96 15.05
C GLY A 316 -19.92 -10.44 14.65
N CYS A 317 -19.38 -10.68 13.46
CA CYS A 317 -18.99 -12.00 13.00
C CYS A 317 -17.66 -12.39 13.66
N HIS A 318 -17.63 -13.53 14.35
CA HIS A 318 -16.41 -14.08 14.94
C HIS A 318 -15.94 -15.27 14.13
N ILE A 319 -14.72 -15.20 13.60
CA ILE A 319 -14.14 -16.22 12.72
C ILE A 319 -13.01 -16.93 13.46
N ASP A 320 -13.15 -18.25 13.60
CA ASP A 320 -12.08 -19.08 14.14
C ASP A 320 -10.98 -19.26 13.08
N ALA A 321 -9.80 -18.73 13.39
CA ALA A 321 -8.64 -18.81 12.53
C ALA A 321 -7.76 -20.04 12.83
N SER A 322 -8.09 -20.88 13.81
CA SER A 322 -7.34 -22.10 14.16
C SER A 322 -7.36 -23.16 13.03
N GLY A 323 -8.47 -23.22 12.27
CA GLY A 323 -8.70 -24.16 11.19
C GLY A 323 -8.17 -23.75 9.82
N LEU A 324 -7.35 -22.70 9.73
CA LEU A 324 -6.77 -22.30 8.44
C LEU A 324 -5.94 -23.45 7.85
N ARG A 325 -6.25 -23.80 6.60
CA ARG A 325 -5.49 -24.81 5.86
C ARG A 325 -4.00 -24.47 5.92
N ALA A 326 -3.18 -25.48 6.18
CA ALA A 326 -1.74 -25.34 5.99
C ALA A 326 -1.50 -24.84 4.57
N LEU A 327 -0.62 -23.85 4.43
CA LEU A 327 -0.18 -23.39 3.11
C LEU A 327 0.41 -24.59 2.38
N THR A 328 -0.36 -25.13 1.45
CA THR A 328 0.10 -26.19 0.56
C THR A 328 0.21 -25.60 -0.83
N PHE A 329 1.25 -26.00 -1.52
CA PHE A 329 1.34 -25.71 -2.94
C PHE A 329 0.31 -26.60 -3.64
N ASP A 330 -0.87 -26.07 -3.95
CA ASP A 330 -1.91 -26.76 -4.69
C ASP A 330 -1.91 -26.30 -6.15
N SER A 331 -1.46 -27.19 -7.04
CA SER A 331 -1.48 -26.97 -8.49
C SER A 331 -2.87 -27.23 -9.11
N GLY A 332 -3.84 -27.67 -8.30
CA GLY A 332 -5.19 -27.99 -8.80
C GLY A 332 -6.05 -26.76 -9.12
N ASN A 333 -5.74 -25.63 -8.52
CA ASN A 333 -6.44 -24.38 -8.78
C ASN A 333 -5.53 -23.44 -9.60
N HIS A 334 -5.56 -23.62 -10.92
CA HIS A 334 -4.70 -22.96 -11.91
C HIS A 334 -4.95 -21.44 -12.08
N SER A 335 -5.36 -20.73 -11.06
CA SER A 335 -5.37 -19.27 -11.15
C SER A 335 -3.92 -18.75 -11.09
N PHE A 336 -3.45 -18.27 -12.21
CA PHE A 336 -2.14 -17.66 -12.34
C PHE A 336 -1.95 -16.52 -11.33
N ALA A 337 -0.97 -16.65 -10.44
CA ALA A 337 -0.60 -15.61 -9.47
C ALA A 337 0.42 -14.65 -10.09
N PRO A 338 0.08 -13.36 -10.32
CA PRO A 338 0.94 -12.43 -11.03
C PRO A 338 2.15 -11.95 -10.21
N ILE A 339 2.11 -12.10 -8.89
CA ILE A 339 3.15 -11.67 -7.94
C ILE A 339 3.42 -12.76 -6.91
N PRO A 340 4.63 -12.82 -6.32
CA PRO A 340 4.94 -13.78 -5.26
C PRO A 340 3.99 -13.65 -4.08
N GLY A 341 3.55 -14.76 -3.50
CA GLY A 341 2.69 -14.80 -2.31
C GLY A 341 1.22 -14.45 -2.53
N ALA A 342 0.80 -14.14 -3.75
CA ALA A 342 -0.61 -13.81 -4.02
C ALA A 342 -1.54 -15.02 -3.87
N ALA A 343 -1.11 -16.19 -4.35
CA ALA A 343 -1.87 -17.44 -4.22
C ALA A 343 -2.01 -17.88 -2.76
N GLU A 344 -0.92 -17.81 -2.01
CA GLU A 344 -0.88 -18.17 -0.59
C GLU A 344 -1.72 -17.22 0.26
N ASN A 345 -1.72 -15.93 -0.05
CA ASN A 345 -2.57 -14.95 0.64
C ASN A 345 -4.06 -15.19 0.40
N ALA A 346 -4.44 -15.57 -0.82
CA ALA A 346 -5.83 -15.93 -1.11
C ALA A 346 -6.27 -17.18 -0.31
N GLY A 347 -5.38 -18.17 -0.15
CA GLY A 347 -5.62 -19.36 0.66
C GLY A 347 -5.59 -19.12 2.19
N MET A 348 -5.08 -17.98 2.64
CA MET A 348 -5.03 -17.61 4.07
C MET A 348 -6.32 -16.94 4.58
N ALA A 349 -7.24 -16.56 3.70
CA ALA A 349 -8.53 -16.06 4.15
C ALA A 349 -9.32 -17.23 4.80
N PRO A 350 -9.89 -17.01 6.01
CA PRO A 350 -10.69 -18.03 6.65
C PRO A 350 -11.85 -18.47 5.75
N GLU A 351 -12.12 -19.76 5.66
CA GLU A 351 -13.20 -20.33 4.83
C GLU A 351 -14.57 -19.67 5.10
N GLN A 352 -14.79 -19.18 6.33
CA GLN A 352 -16.03 -18.54 6.75
C GLN A 352 -16.14 -17.08 6.29
N PHE A 353 -15.03 -16.42 5.92
CA PHE A 353 -15.04 -15.00 5.56
C PHE A 353 -15.76 -14.72 4.25
N ALA A 354 -15.43 -15.46 3.21
CA ALA A 354 -16.02 -15.27 1.88
C ALA A 354 -17.55 -15.50 1.85
N PRO A 355 -18.09 -16.57 2.46
CA PRO A 355 -19.54 -16.75 2.60
C PRO A 355 -20.22 -15.62 3.38
N HIS A 356 -19.60 -15.12 4.47
CA HIS A 356 -20.15 -14.02 5.25
C HIS A 356 -20.22 -12.72 4.43
N VAL A 357 -19.17 -12.37 3.70
CA VAL A 357 -19.15 -11.21 2.80
C VAL A 357 -20.24 -11.31 1.72
N ALA A 358 -20.43 -12.50 1.16
CA ALA A 358 -21.41 -12.74 0.11
C ALA A 358 -22.86 -12.70 0.65
N SER A 359 -23.14 -13.36 1.80
CA SER A 359 -24.48 -13.42 2.39
C SER A 359 -25.02 -12.06 2.82
N GLU A 360 -24.14 -11.20 3.35
CA GLU A 360 -24.49 -9.86 3.83
C GLU A 360 -24.39 -8.79 2.73
N ASN A 361 -24.09 -9.18 1.47
CA ASN A 361 -23.87 -8.26 0.35
C ASN A 361 -22.87 -7.13 0.68
N ILE A 362 -21.78 -7.48 1.37
CA ILE A 362 -20.75 -6.54 1.78
C ILE A 362 -19.84 -6.22 0.60
N ARG A 363 -19.70 -4.95 0.29
CA ARG A 363 -18.84 -4.47 -0.80
C ARG A 363 -17.66 -3.63 -0.31
N VAL A 364 -17.69 -3.19 0.94
CA VAL A 364 -16.67 -2.31 1.55
C VAL A 364 -16.18 -2.90 2.85
N LEU A 365 -14.86 -2.99 3.00
CA LEU A 365 -14.16 -3.42 4.21
C LEU A 365 -13.25 -2.29 4.73
N LEU A 366 -13.48 -1.84 5.97
CA LEU A 366 -12.59 -0.89 6.66
C LEU A 366 -11.47 -1.63 7.37
N SER A 367 -10.24 -1.19 7.17
CA SER A 367 -9.04 -1.76 7.78
C SER A 367 -8.27 -0.75 8.61
N GLY A 368 -7.69 -1.21 9.71
CA GLY A 368 -6.86 -0.42 10.61
C GLY A 368 -5.42 -0.20 10.15
N ILE A 369 -5.04 -0.66 8.95
CA ILE A 369 -3.70 -0.42 8.38
C ILE A 369 -3.41 1.09 8.31
N GLY A 370 -2.20 1.48 8.65
CA GLY A 370 -1.78 2.87 8.76
C GLY A 370 -1.80 3.41 10.18
N GLY A 371 -2.67 2.87 11.07
CA GLY A 371 -2.81 3.39 12.43
C GLY A 371 -1.54 3.30 13.27
N ASP A 372 -0.82 2.18 13.23
CA ASP A 372 0.47 2.01 13.89
C ASP A 372 1.53 2.97 13.29
N GLU A 373 1.51 3.14 11.99
CA GLU A 373 2.51 3.88 11.24
C GLU A 373 2.37 5.40 11.41
N VAL A 374 1.16 5.94 11.29
CA VAL A 374 0.96 7.40 11.26
C VAL A 374 0.65 8.01 12.63
N CYS A 375 0.11 7.21 13.59
CA CYS A 375 -0.26 7.71 14.92
C CYS A 375 0.81 7.47 16.00
N GLY A 376 2.03 7.07 15.65
CA GLY A 376 3.09 6.80 16.63
C GLY A 376 2.87 5.48 17.40
N GLY A 377 2.64 4.39 16.67
CA GLY A 377 2.46 3.05 17.22
C GLY A 377 3.73 2.45 17.81
N VAL A 378 4.90 2.83 17.29
CA VAL A 378 6.22 2.43 17.79
C VAL A 378 6.74 3.48 18.77
N PRO A 379 6.89 3.15 20.07
CA PRO A 379 7.33 4.12 21.09
C PRO A 379 8.85 4.31 21.03
N THR A 380 9.35 4.97 19.98
CA THR A 380 10.76 5.31 19.83
C THR A 380 11.01 6.78 20.15
N PRO A 381 12.04 7.12 20.96
CA PRO A 381 12.43 8.51 21.23
C PRO A 381 13.23 9.15 20.10
N ILE A 382 13.74 8.36 19.14
CA ILE A 382 14.72 8.82 18.16
C ILE A 382 14.26 10.03 17.35
N PRO A 383 13.02 10.09 16.79
CA PRO A 383 12.58 11.23 16.01
C PRO A 383 12.58 12.54 16.81
N GLU A 384 12.04 12.52 18.04
CA GLU A 384 12.00 13.68 18.94
C GLU A 384 13.41 14.14 19.33
N LEU A 385 14.25 13.20 19.78
CA LEU A 385 15.63 13.52 20.21
C LEU A 385 16.48 14.03 19.04
N ALA A 386 16.30 13.46 17.84
CA ALA A 386 16.99 13.90 16.64
C ALA A 386 16.57 15.31 16.21
N ASP A 387 15.29 15.67 16.32
CA ASP A 387 14.78 17.02 16.07
C ASP A 387 15.39 18.04 17.04
N LEU A 388 15.43 17.69 18.34
CA LEU A 388 16.02 18.54 19.37
C LEU A 388 17.52 18.77 19.13
N LEU A 389 18.24 17.72 18.71
CA LEU A 389 19.65 17.78 18.35
C LEU A 389 19.85 18.65 17.10
N ALA A 390 19.11 18.43 16.03
CA ALA A 390 19.20 19.19 14.78
C ALA A 390 18.87 20.68 14.96
N ARG A 391 17.96 21.00 15.90
CA ARG A 391 17.58 22.38 16.25
C ARG A 391 18.50 23.02 17.30
N GLY A 392 19.51 22.30 17.83
CA GLY A 392 20.43 22.78 18.87
C GLY A 392 19.76 23.06 20.23
N ARG A 393 18.58 22.45 20.52
CA ARG A 393 17.82 22.67 21.76
C ARG A 393 18.34 21.78 22.90
N LEU A 394 19.61 21.98 23.31
CA LEU A 394 20.33 21.08 24.24
C LEU A 394 19.65 20.95 25.61
N GLY A 395 19.05 22.01 26.17
CA GLY A 395 18.34 21.93 27.46
C GLY A 395 17.10 21.00 27.39
N LYS A 396 16.28 21.13 26.32
CA LYS A 396 15.16 20.23 26.11
C LYS A 396 15.62 18.80 25.77
N LEU A 397 16.71 18.65 25.02
CA LEU A 397 17.30 17.36 24.72
C LEU A 397 17.69 16.61 26.00
N ALA A 398 18.35 17.28 26.95
CA ALA A 398 18.71 16.67 28.22
C ALA A 398 17.50 16.24 29.05
N SER A 399 16.46 17.09 29.15
CA SER A 399 15.23 16.74 29.86
C SER A 399 14.46 15.58 29.20
N SER A 400 14.35 15.56 27.85
CA SER A 400 13.70 14.46 27.13
C SER A 400 14.50 13.17 27.25
N LEU A 401 15.84 13.21 27.17
CA LEU A 401 16.70 12.04 27.39
C LEU A 401 16.48 11.43 28.78
N CYS A 402 16.40 12.25 29.84
CA CYS A 402 16.10 11.75 31.19
C CYS A 402 14.70 11.12 31.27
N ALA A 403 13.67 11.76 30.72
CA ALA A 403 12.30 11.26 30.75
C ALA A 403 12.19 9.91 30.01
N TRP A 404 12.79 9.79 28.84
CA TRP A 404 12.81 8.55 28.06
C TRP A 404 13.66 7.45 28.73
N ALA A 405 14.80 7.79 29.30
CA ALA A 405 15.66 6.85 30.03
C ALA A 405 14.92 6.20 31.20
N LEU A 406 14.21 7.01 32.00
CA LEU A 406 13.39 6.52 33.11
C LEU A 406 12.24 5.63 32.63
N SER A 407 11.55 6.04 31.57
CA SER A 407 10.42 5.28 31.02
C SER A 407 10.86 3.94 30.44
N ASN A 408 11.93 3.92 29.64
CA ASN A 408 12.42 2.73 28.96
C ASN A 408 13.29 1.83 29.85
N LYS A 409 13.67 2.30 31.05
CA LYS A 409 14.66 1.66 31.92
C LYS A 409 16.00 1.43 31.19
N GLU A 410 16.40 2.42 30.41
CA GLU A 410 17.63 2.39 29.58
C GLU A 410 18.51 3.60 29.94
N PRO A 411 19.86 3.44 30.00
CA PRO A 411 20.75 4.56 30.26
C PRO A 411 20.63 5.67 29.20
N TRP A 412 20.55 6.93 29.64
CA TRP A 412 20.37 8.08 28.75
C TRP A 412 21.44 8.21 27.67
N PHE A 413 22.68 7.80 27.96
CA PHE A 413 23.77 7.86 26.99
C PHE A 413 23.61 6.82 25.86
N HIS A 414 22.94 5.68 26.07
CA HIS A 414 22.56 4.73 25.02
C HIS A 414 21.52 5.38 24.07
N LEU A 415 20.53 6.08 24.61
CA LEU A 415 19.55 6.80 23.82
C LEU A 415 20.20 7.88 22.97
N LEU A 416 21.11 8.67 23.57
CA LEU A 416 21.88 9.68 22.86
C LEU A 416 22.74 9.07 21.76
N LEU A 417 23.47 7.99 22.07
CA LEU A 417 24.29 7.27 21.08
C LEU A 417 23.45 6.72 19.92
N ASN A 418 22.27 6.16 20.20
CA ASN A 418 21.36 5.66 19.18
C ASN A 418 20.81 6.81 18.31
N THR A 419 20.51 7.96 18.92
CA THR A 419 20.10 9.18 18.20
C THR A 419 21.20 9.68 17.26
N VAL A 420 22.45 9.75 17.73
CA VAL A 420 23.59 10.14 16.88
C VAL A 420 23.83 9.11 15.75
N LYS A 421 23.74 7.82 16.06
CA LYS A 421 23.85 6.75 15.05
C LYS A 421 22.83 6.85 13.93
N ALA A 422 21.63 7.40 14.18
CA ALA A 422 20.61 7.60 13.15
C ALA A 422 21.07 8.55 12.02
N PHE A 423 22.04 9.41 12.28
CA PHE A 423 22.67 10.29 11.28
C PHE A 423 23.88 9.66 10.58
N CYS A 424 24.40 8.54 11.10
CA CYS A 424 25.58 7.88 10.55
C CYS A 424 25.24 6.97 9.36
N PRO A 425 26.16 6.77 8.40
CA PRO A 425 25.96 5.81 7.31
C PRO A 425 25.77 4.38 7.85
N ALA A 426 24.89 3.61 7.21
CA ALA A 426 24.61 2.21 7.58
C ALA A 426 25.89 1.33 7.60
N ALA A 427 26.88 1.65 6.77
CA ALA A 427 28.15 0.95 6.71
C ALA A 427 29.00 1.06 8.01
N THR A 428 28.76 2.09 8.84
CA THR A 428 29.48 2.31 10.11
C THR A 428 28.75 1.73 11.32
N THR A 429 27.50 1.30 11.14
CA THR A 429 26.70 0.73 12.22
C THR A 429 26.46 -0.75 11.95
N ARG A 430 26.67 -1.61 12.96
CA ARG A 430 26.26 -3.03 12.84
C ARG A 430 24.74 -3.07 12.71
N LEU A 431 24.23 -3.48 11.54
CA LEU A 431 22.81 -3.67 11.33
C LEU A 431 22.24 -4.63 12.40
N PRO A 432 21.09 -4.32 13.00
CA PRO A 432 20.35 -5.28 13.83
C PRO A 432 20.15 -6.60 13.09
N LYS A 433 20.06 -7.73 13.80
CA LYS A 433 19.92 -9.06 13.19
C LYS A 433 18.79 -9.13 12.16
N PHE A 434 17.65 -8.49 12.45
CA PHE A 434 16.47 -8.46 11.58
C PHE A 434 16.61 -7.58 10.31
N LYS A 435 17.64 -6.74 10.22
CA LYS A 435 17.97 -5.92 9.06
C LYS A 435 19.09 -6.48 8.20
N ARG A 436 19.67 -7.62 8.60
CA ARG A 436 20.72 -8.29 7.81
C ARG A 436 20.08 -9.10 6.69
N PRO A 437 20.76 -9.26 5.55
CA PRO A 437 20.35 -10.23 4.53
C PRO A 437 20.12 -11.60 5.15
N ALA A 438 19.08 -12.30 4.68
CA ALA A 438 18.82 -13.66 5.16
C ALA A 438 20.03 -14.57 4.89
N PRO A 439 20.43 -15.44 5.84
CA PRO A 439 21.68 -16.20 5.75
C PRO A 439 21.70 -17.24 4.62
N TRP A 440 20.56 -17.53 4.03
CA TRP A 440 20.42 -18.44 2.89
C TRP A 440 20.41 -17.73 1.54
N LEU A 441 20.53 -16.41 1.48
CA LEU A 441 20.68 -15.73 0.19
C LEU A 441 22.09 -15.98 -0.35
N SER A 442 22.17 -16.25 -1.65
CA SER A 442 23.44 -16.48 -2.33
C SER A 442 24.37 -15.27 -2.17
N PRO A 443 25.65 -15.47 -1.83
CA PRO A 443 26.61 -14.38 -1.71
C PRO A 443 26.80 -13.59 -3.00
N THR A 444 26.60 -14.21 -4.16
CA THR A 444 26.67 -13.57 -5.48
C THR A 444 25.48 -12.61 -5.65
N PHE A 445 24.27 -13.06 -5.35
CA PHE A 445 23.05 -12.26 -5.37
C PHE A 445 23.14 -11.07 -4.41
N VAL A 446 23.54 -11.32 -3.16
CA VAL A 446 23.70 -10.28 -2.13
C VAL A 446 24.71 -9.20 -2.57
N ARG A 447 25.80 -9.57 -3.24
CA ARG A 447 26.82 -8.60 -3.71
C ARG A 447 26.33 -7.73 -4.87
N ARG A 448 25.56 -8.28 -5.81
CA ARG A 448 25.05 -7.54 -6.96
C ARG A 448 23.79 -6.71 -6.64
N SER A 449 23.09 -7.05 -5.56
CA SER A 449 21.83 -6.38 -5.17
C SER A 449 22.04 -5.45 -3.97
N ARG A 450 22.11 -4.13 -4.26
CA ARG A 450 22.23 -3.09 -3.24
C ARG A 450 21.03 -3.06 -2.29
N VAL A 451 19.83 -3.33 -2.79
CA VAL A 451 18.58 -3.32 -2.03
C VAL A 451 18.60 -4.33 -0.89
N VAL A 452 19.20 -5.50 -1.09
CA VAL A 452 19.33 -6.54 -0.05
C VAL A 452 20.23 -6.08 1.11
N TRP A 453 21.28 -5.30 0.81
CA TRP A 453 22.19 -4.75 1.82
C TRP A 453 21.65 -3.54 2.57
N GLU A 454 21.11 -2.58 1.83
CA GLU A 454 20.63 -1.34 2.42
C GLU A 454 19.29 -1.57 3.13
N GLY A 455 18.53 -2.57 2.69
CA GLY A 455 17.19 -2.82 3.19
C GLY A 455 16.37 -1.54 3.14
N ASN A 456 15.48 -1.38 4.11
CA ASN A 456 14.68 -0.17 4.28
C ASN A 456 15.29 0.78 5.33
N ALA A 457 16.61 0.75 5.53
CA ALA A 457 17.26 1.61 6.51
C ALA A 457 17.21 3.08 6.06
N VAL A 458 16.50 3.90 6.82
CA VAL A 458 16.47 5.35 6.62
C VAL A 458 17.67 5.97 7.33
N ARG A 459 18.44 6.75 6.59
CA ARG A 459 19.47 7.61 7.15
C ARG A 459 18.89 9.01 7.31
N LEU A 460 18.83 9.48 8.54
CA LEU A 460 18.42 10.85 8.82
C LEU A 460 19.49 11.84 8.39
N LYS A 461 19.07 12.95 7.81
CA LYS A 461 19.92 14.09 7.49
C LYS A 461 19.77 15.14 8.59
N MET A 462 20.89 15.69 9.07
CA MET A 462 20.88 16.72 10.11
C MET A 462 20.39 18.07 9.57
N PHE A 463 20.65 18.35 8.28
CA PHE A 463 20.26 19.59 7.62
C PHE A 463 19.15 19.33 6.59
N GLY A 464 18.20 20.24 6.47
CA GLY A 464 17.03 20.16 5.61
C GLY A 464 15.75 19.94 6.42
N PRO A 465 14.79 19.13 5.94
CA PRO A 465 13.59 18.77 6.70
C PRO A 465 13.95 18.14 8.03
N LEU A 466 13.09 18.33 9.04
CA LEU A 466 13.30 17.75 10.37
C LEU A 466 13.47 16.22 10.32
N PRO A 467 14.33 15.65 11.16
CA PRO A 467 14.49 14.19 11.28
C PRO A 467 13.19 13.42 11.45
N SER A 468 12.27 13.91 12.29
CA SER A 468 10.94 13.30 12.47
C SER A 468 10.12 13.29 11.18
N PHE A 469 10.16 14.38 10.41
CA PHE A 469 9.49 14.47 9.12
C PHE A 469 10.11 13.50 8.09
N GLN A 470 11.44 13.35 8.08
CA GLN A 470 12.13 12.38 7.23
C GLN A 470 11.72 10.94 7.57
N GLU A 471 11.55 10.63 8.86
CA GLU A 471 11.09 9.32 9.31
C GLU A 471 9.62 9.07 8.94
N ASN A 472 8.75 10.08 9.04
CA ASN A 472 7.37 10.00 8.56
C ASN A 472 7.31 9.68 7.06
N LEU A 473 8.12 10.34 6.23
CA LEU A 473 8.20 10.03 4.80
C LEU A 473 8.74 8.62 4.52
N ALA A 474 9.69 8.15 5.32
CA ALA A 474 10.18 6.79 5.21
C ALA A 474 9.12 5.75 5.57
N THR A 475 8.36 6.02 6.62
CA THR A 475 7.21 5.20 7.03
C THR A 475 6.12 5.18 5.96
N LEU A 476 5.80 6.33 5.35
CA LEU A 476 4.91 6.40 4.20
C LEU A 476 5.42 5.54 3.02
N ASN A 477 6.71 5.62 2.71
CA ASN A 477 7.29 4.80 1.65
C ASN A 477 7.14 3.30 1.94
N GLN A 478 7.27 2.87 3.22
CA GLN A 478 7.01 1.47 3.61
C GLN A 478 5.53 1.09 3.41
N LEU A 479 4.60 1.95 3.79
CA LEU A 479 3.17 1.74 3.55
C LEU A 479 2.87 1.63 2.06
N GLN A 480 3.42 2.52 1.24
CA GLN A 480 3.27 2.49 -0.22
C GLN A 480 3.79 1.19 -0.83
N ARG A 481 4.93 0.67 -0.34
CA ARG A 481 5.49 -0.63 -0.74
C ARG A 481 4.57 -1.79 -0.33
N GLN A 482 4.07 -1.77 0.89
CA GLN A 482 3.15 -2.78 1.40
C GLN A 482 1.83 -2.80 0.61
N LEU A 483 1.26 -1.63 0.32
CA LEU A 483 0.02 -1.52 -0.45
C LEU A 483 0.21 -1.94 -1.91
N ALA A 484 1.35 -1.59 -2.53
CA ALA A 484 1.66 -2.01 -3.90
C ALA A 484 1.72 -3.53 -4.07
N TRP A 485 2.03 -4.25 -2.99
CA TRP A 485 2.04 -5.72 -2.97
C TRP A 485 0.67 -6.33 -2.60
N SER A 486 -0.24 -5.57 -1.97
CA SER A 486 -1.54 -6.12 -1.55
C SER A 486 -2.41 -6.48 -2.75
N PRO A 487 -2.78 -7.76 -2.94
CA PRO A 487 -3.62 -8.16 -4.06
C PRO A 487 -5.04 -7.59 -3.93
N LEU A 488 -5.68 -7.38 -5.07
CA LEU A 488 -7.10 -7.08 -5.13
C LEU A 488 -7.90 -8.36 -4.82
N SER A 489 -9.02 -8.23 -4.10
CA SER A 489 -9.93 -9.35 -3.88
C SER A 489 -10.84 -9.53 -5.10
N SER A 490 -10.94 -10.78 -5.57
CA SER A 490 -11.83 -11.15 -6.69
C SER A 490 -12.94 -12.12 -6.28
N GLN A 491 -12.74 -12.90 -5.20
CA GLN A 491 -13.69 -13.96 -4.81
C GLN A 491 -13.89 -14.02 -3.29
N PRO A 492 -14.92 -13.36 -2.75
CA PRO A 492 -15.79 -12.36 -3.36
C PRO A 492 -15.05 -11.01 -3.54
N PRO A 493 -15.41 -10.21 -4.54
CA PRO A 493 -14.83 -8.89 -4.69
C PRO A 493 -15.32 -7.96 -3.57
N TYR A 494 -14.41 -7.24 -2.95
CA TYR A 494 -14.70 -6.16 -2.02
C TYR A 494 -13.62 -5.07 -2.09
N GLU A 495 -13.99 -3.85 -1.71
CA GLU A 495 -13.10 -2.70 -1.66
C GLU A 495 -12.59 -2.51 -0.24
N ARG A 496 -11.27 -2.65 -0.05
CA ARG A 496 -10.63 -2.33 1.23
C ARG A 496 -10.34 -0.84 1.30
N ARG A 497 -10.75 -0.20 2.40
CA ARG A 497 -10.55 1.23 2.66
C ARG A 497 -9.78 1.45 3.95
N TYR A 498 -8.93 2.48 3.95
CA TYR A 498 -7.96 2.74 5.01
C TYR A 498 -8.18 4.14 5.62
N PRO A 499 -8.98 4.29 6.70
CA PRO A 499 -9.25 5.60 7.30
C PRO A 499 -7.99 6.34 7.76
N TYR A 500 -6.97 5.64 8.26
CA TYR A 500 -5.71 6.24 8.69
C TYR A 500 -4.85 6.77 7.55
N LEU A 501 -5.10 6.36 6.31
CA LEU A 501 -4.39 6.83 5.12
C LEU A 501 -5.14 7.98 4.41
N ASP A 502 -5.97 8.70 5.14
CA ASP A 502 -6.60 9.93 4.64
C ASP A 502 -5.57 11.05 4.52
N ARG A 503 -5.60 11.81 3.40
CA ARG A 503 -4.61 12.84 3.11
C ARG A 503 -4.61 13.96 4.15
N ASP A 504 -5.79 14.44 4.55
CA ASP A 504 -5.91 15.55 5.50
C ASP A 504 -5.48 15.12 6.90
N LEU A 505 -5.86 13.91 7.33
CA LEU A 505 -5.39 13.32 8.59
C LEU A 505 -3.86 13.17 8.61
N MET A 506 -3.26 12.62 7.55
CA MET A 506 -1.81 12.45 7.48
C MET A 506 -1.08 13.79 7.41
N THR A 507 -1.59 14.78 6.70
CA THR A 507 -1.03 16.14 6.64
C THR A 507 -1.00 16.74 8.05
N PHE A 508 -2.10 16.66 8.80
CA PHE A 508 -2.15 17.09 10.19
C PHE A 508 -1.12 16.38 11.07
N LEU A 509 -1.08 15.03 11.01
CA LEU A 509 -0.17 14.23 11.84
C LEU A 509 1.32 14.47 11.54
N TYR A 510 1.66 14.82 10.30
CA TYR A 510 3.04 15.11 9.91
C TYR A 510 3.45 16.56 10.22
N ALA A 511 2.48 17.46 10.42
CA ALA A 511 2.72 18.86 10.76
C ALA A 511 2.81 19.14 12.27
N ILE A 512 2.30 18.23 13.13
CA ILE A 512 2.33 18.41 14.59
C ILE A 512 3.66 17.96 15.22
N PRO A 513 4.00 18.44 16.45
CA PRO A 513 5.18 17.99 17.17
C PRO A 513 5.18 16.49 17.47
N PRO A 514 6.32 15.78 17.31
CA PRO A 514 6.44 14.34 17.61
C PRO A 514 6.00 13.96 19.03
N GLU A 515 6.21 14.87 20.02
CA GLU A 515 5.80 14.69 21.41
C GLU A 515 4.27 14.62 21.60
N GLN A 516 3.48 15.00 20.60
CA GLN A 516 2.04 14.80 20.62
C GLN A 516 1.68 13.36 20.25
N LEU A 517 2.40 12.76 19.29
CA LEU A 517 2.16 11.40 18.83
C LEU A 517 2.65 10.36 19.83
N VAL A 518 3.87 10.54 20.36
CA VAL A 518 4.52 9.61 21.29
C VAL A 518 5.08 10.37 22.47
N ARG A 519 4.80 9.87 23.69
CA ARG A 519 5.36 10.39 24.94
C ARG A 519 6.11 9.27 25.68
N PRO A 520 7.04 9.59 26.58
CA PRO A 520 7.70 8.58 27.40
C PRO A 520 6.69 7.61 28.02
N GLY A 521 6.83 6.31 27.72
CA GLY A 521 5.90 5.27 28.18
C GLY A 521 4.52 5.22 27.51
N GLN A 522 4.20 6.11 26.58
CA GLN A 522 2.88 6.21 25.99
C GLN A 522 2.92 6.34 24.47
N ARG A 523 2.76 5.24 23.75
CA ARG A 523 2.54 5.21 22.31
C ARG A 523 1.15 5.71 21.95
N ARG A 524 0.98 6.29 20.76
CA ARG A 524 -0.30 6.86 20.26
C ARG A 524 -0.92 7.84 21.26
N SER A 525 -0.10 8.69 21.86
CA SER A 525 -0.50 9.57 22.95
C SER A 525 -1.68 10.47 22.58
N LEU A 526 -1.60 11.15 21.42
CA LEU A 526 -2.68 12.00 20.92
C LEU A 526 -3.98 11.22 20.70
N ALA A 527 -3.91 10.12 19.96
CA ALA A 527 -5.10 9.33 19.66
C ALA A 527 -5.77 8.77 20.93
N ARG A 528 -4.98 8.34 21.93
CA ARG A 528 -5.51 7.87 23.24
C ARG A 528 -6.25 8.97 23.98
N ARG A 529 -5.71 10.18 24.04
CA ARG A 529 -6.33 11.32 24.70
C ARG A 529 -7.57 11.81 23.94
N ALA A 530 -7.43 11.97 22.62
CA ALA A 530 -8.51 12.46 21.76
C ALA A 530 -9.73 11.52 21.72
N LEU A 531 -9.53 10.21 21.83
CA LEU A 531 -10.61 9.22 21.74
C LEU A 531 -11.07 8.70 23.13
N ALA A 532 -10.58 9.33 24.21
CA ALA A 532 -11.08 9.05 25.55
C ALA A 532 -12.60 9.35 25.65
N GLY A 533 -13.35 8.41 26.25
CA GLY A 533 -14.81 8.50 26.32
C GLY A 533 -15.54 7.94 25.08
N LEU A 534 -14.86 7.77 23.96
CA LEU A 534 -15.43 7.18 22.75
C LEU A 534 -15.02 5.71 22.57
N VAL A 535 -13.76 5.39 22.85
CA VAL A 535 -13.22 4.02 22.79
C VAL A 535 -13.17 3.44 24.21
N PRO A 536 -13.52 2.15 24.43
CA PRO A 536 -13.48 1.52 25.76
C PRO A 536 -12.12 1.68 26.43
N VAL A 537 -12.11 2.01 27.72
CA VAL A 537 -10.89 2.25 28.52
C VAL A 537 -9.96 1.04 28.52
N GLY A 538 -10.50 -0.20 28.51
CA GLY A 538 -9.71 -1.42 28.41
C GLY A 538 -8.90 -1.52 27.11
N VAL A 539 -9.45 -1.05 25.99
CA VAL A 539 -8.75 -0.98 24.69
C VAL A 539 -7.71 0.13 24.70
N LEU A 540 -8.07 1.34 25.17
CA LEU A 540 -7.13 2.46 25.28
C LEU A 540 -5.91 2.12 26.14
N ASN A 541 -6.09 1.37 27.22
CA ASN A 541 -5.01 1.02 28.16
C ASN A 541 -4.28 -0.28 27.80
N ARG A 542 -4.65 -0.94 26.71
CA ARG A 542 -3.99 -2.17 26.26
C ARG A 542 -2.49 -1.95 26.02
N LYS A 543 -1.65 -2.70 26.76
CA LYS A 543 -0.19 -2.55 26.73
C LYS A 543 0.48 -3.39 25.64
N ARG A 544 -0.04 -4.59 25.35
CA ARG A 544 0.55 -5.54 24.41
C ARG A 544 -0.44 -5.88 23.30
N LYS A 545 0.07 -5.98 22.08
CA LYS A 545 -0.67 -6.52 20.94
C LYS A 545 -0.53 -8.04 20.94
N ALA A 546 -1.60 -8.75 20.61
CA ALA A 546 -1.53 -10.18 20.38
C ALA A 546 -0.69 -10.47 19.13
N PHE A 547 -0.05 -11.65 19.09
CA PHE A 547 0.71 -12.12 17.95
C PHE A 547 0.65 -13.64 17.81
N ALA A 548 0.62 -14.12 16.58
CA ALA A 548 0.71 -15.53 16.26
C ALA A 548 2.19 -15.96 16.20
N ASP A 549 2.53 -17.08 16.79
CA ASP A 549 3.88 -17.67 16.75
C ASP A 549 3.87 -19.08 16.15
N ARG A 550 2.96 -19.94 16.59
CA ARG A 550 2.90 -21.35 16.16
C ARG A 550 2.48 -21.49 14.71
N ARG A 551 1.43 -20.77 14.30
CA ARG A 551 0.89 -20.81 12.94
C ARG A 551 1.89 -20.43 11.85
N PRO A 552 2.60 -19.28 11.91
CA PRO A 552 3.59 -18.93 10.91
C PRO A 552 4.70 -19.98 10.79
N ARG A 553 5.13 -20.60 11.92
CA ARG A 553 6.11 -21.69 11.91
C ARG A 553 5.57 -22.94 11.21
N ALA A 554 4.34 -23.35 11.55
CA ALA A 554 3.70 -24.50 10.94
C ALA A 554 3.49 -24.30 9.43
N ALA A 555 3.09 -23.09 9.01
CA ALA A 555 2.91 -22.73 7.60
C ALA A 555 4.22 -22.82 6.81
N VAL A 556 5.35 -22.33 7.35
CA VAL A 556 6.67 -22.46 6.72
C VAL A 556 7.05 -23.94 6.55
N LEU A 557 6.86 -24.76 7.58
CA LEU A 557 7.22 -26.18 7.54
C LEU A 557 6.33 -26.96 6.55
N ALA A 558 5.03 -26.66 6.48
CA ALA A 558 4.10 -27.28 5.55
C ALA A 558 4.42 -26.93 4.10
N LEU A 559 4.66 -25.64 3.83
CA LEU A 559 5.03 -25.18 2.48
C LEU A 559 6.38 -25.77 2.03
N TRP A 560 7.36 -25.85 2.92
CA TRP A 560 8.64 -26.49 2.65
C TRP A 560 8.49 -27.97 2.29
N ALA A 561 7.69 -28.72 3.06
CA ALA A 561 7.42 -30.14 2.78
C ALA A 561 6.76 -30.30 1.40
N SER A 562 5.70 -29.53 1.13
CA SER A 562 4.98 -29.55 -0.15
C SER A 562 5.87 -29.23 -1.36
N LEU A 563 6.78 -28.25 -1.23
CA LEU A 563 7.73 -27.93 -2.30
C LEU A 563 8.72 -29.06 -2.57
N ARG A 564 9.22 -29.71 -1.52
CA ARG A 564 10.21 -30.81 -1.64
C ARG A 564 9.62 -32.12 -2.15
N ASP A 565 8.37 -32.41 -1.78
CA ASP A 565 7.69 -33.63 -2.23
C ASP A 565 7.50 -33.64 -3.76
N ARG A 566 7.39 -32.48 -4.38
CA ARG A 566 7.27 -32.34 -5.84
C ARG A 566 8.60 -32.37 -6.56
N ASN A 567 9.54 -31.56 -6.11
CA ASN A 567 10.89 -31.48 -6.66
C ASN A 567 11.85 -31.04 -5.57
N PRO A 568 12.89 -31.83 -5.24
CA PRO A 568 13.89 -31.47 -4.25
C PRO A 568 14.76 -30.27 -4.68
N ASP A 569 14.88 -30.03 -6.00
CA ASP A 569 15.69 -28.94 -6.53
C ASP A 569 14.90 -27.64 -6.55
N LEU A 570 15.53 -26.54 -6.10
CA LEU A 570 14.91 -25.22 -6.06
C LEU A 570 15.27 -24.43 -7.32
N LEU A 571 14.27 -23.82 -7.95
CA LEU A 571 14.50 -22.91 -9.07
C LEU A 571 15.30 -21.67 -8.64
N SER A 572 15.03 -21.15 -7.45
CA SER A 572 15.78 -20.04 -6.88
C SER A 572 17.24 -20.33 -6.61
N ASP A 573 17.62 -21.61 -6.38
CA ASP A 573 19.02 -22.04 -6.26
C ASP A 573 19.69 -22.08 -7.64
N SER A 574 19.04 -22.66 -8.65
CA SER A 574 19.55 -22.65 -10.03
C SER A 574 19.68 -21.24 -10.63
N MET A 575 18.91 -20.27 -10.14
CA MET A 575 19.02 -18.85 -10.48
C MET A 575 20.07 -18.10 -9.66
N GLU A 576 20.81 -18.77 -8.80
CA GLU A 576 21.81 -18.20 -7.89
C GLU A 576 21.24 -17.13 -6.93
N ILE A 577 19.96 -17.18 -6.60
CA ILE A 577 19.31 -16.25 -5.65
C ILE A 577 19.43 -16.79 -4.23
N VAL A 578 19.19 -18.09 -4.05
CA VAL A 578 19.15 -18.78 -2.75
C VAL A 578 20.21 -19.89 -2.72
N ASP A 579 20.85 -20.11 -1.58
CA ASP A 579 21.63 -21.32 -1.28
C ASP A 579 20.70 -22.35 -0.64
N ALA A 580 20.34 -23.37 -1.38
CA ALA A 580 19.40 -24.41 -0.95
C ALA A 580 19.85 -25.13 0.33
N ARG A 581 21.17 -25.34 0.53
CA ARG A 581 21.71 -25.99 1.74
C ARG A 581 21.58 -25.10 2.96
N ALA A 582 21.85 -23.79 2.80
CA ALA A 582 21.71 -22.83 3.89
C ALA A 582 20.21 -22.64 4.27
N LEU A 583 19.32 -22.62 3.28
CA LEU A 583 17.86 -22.55 3.50
C LEU A 583 17.37 -23.79 4.27
N ALA A 584 17.77 -24.99 3.84
CA ALA A 584 17.39 -26.23 4.51
C ALA A 584 17.87 -26.27 5.98
N ARG A 585 19.08 -25.77 6.27
CA ARG A 585 19.59 -25.65 7.65
C ARG A 585 18.72 -24.70 8.50
N SER A 586 18.37 -23.54 7.97
CA SER A 586 17.52 -22.57 8.70
C SER A 586 16.11 -23.09 8.96
N ILE A 587 15.56 -23.91 8.05
CA ILE A 587 14.27 -24.58 8.25
C ILE A 587 14.38 -25.68 9.31
N GLU A 588 15.51 -26.43 9.34
CA GLU A 588 15.74 -27.42 10.38
C GLU A 588 15.93 -26.77 11.76
N GLU A 589 16.59 -25.61 11.84
CA GLU A 589 16.63 -24.80 13.07
C GLU A 589 15.23 -24.41 13.54
N LEU A 590 14.37 -23.93 12.61
CA LEU A 590 12.97 -23.63 12.91
C LEU A 590 12.21 -24.86 13.42
N ARG A 591 12.41 -26.05 12.79
CA ARG A 591 11.78 -27.32 13.21
C ARG A 591 12.17 -27.72 14.63
N ARG A 592 13.41 -27.44 15.03
CA ARG A 592 13.94 -27.68 16.39
C ARG A 592 13.46 -26.63 17.41
N GLY A 593 12.65 -25.66 17.01
CA GLY A 593 12.16 -24.59 17.90
C GLY A 593 13.17 -23.48 18.17
N LEU A 594 14.26 -23.42 17.42
CA LEU A 594 15.23 -22.34 17.52
C LEU A 594 14.70 -21.05 16.90
N ASP A 595 15.29 -19.91 17.29
CA ASP A 595 14.95 -18.59 16.75
C ASP A 595 15.39 -18.47 15.29
N ALA A 596 14.42 -18.44 14.37
CA ALA A 596 14.64 -18.29 12.95
C ALA A 596 13.72 -17.19 12.38
N PRO A 597 14.17 -16.41 11.38
CA PRO A 597 13.39 -15.31 10.82
C PRO A 597 12.24 -15.84 9.94
N THR A 598 11.16 -16.27 10.59
CA THR A 598 9.99 -16.93 10.00
C THR A 598 9.38 -16.15 8.83
N VAL A 599 9.31 -14.80 8.92
CA VAL A 599 8.79 -13.95 7.84
C VAL A 599 9.65 -14.03 6.58
N LEU A 600 10.99 -14.00 6.73
CA LEU A 600 11.90 -14.10 5.58
C LEU A 600 11.89 -15.51 4.98
N LEU A 601 11.77 -16.55 5.82
CA LEU A 601 11.58 -17.93 5.34
C LEU A 601 10.30 -18.05 4.51
N MET A 602 9.17 -17.54 5.04
CA MET A 602 7.92 -17.55 4.31
C MET A 602 8.05 -16.85 2.96
N ARG A 603 8.64 -15.65 2.91
CA ARG A 603 8.84 -14.90 1.66
C ARG A 603 9.71 -15.64 0.66
N THR A 604 10.74 -16.34 1.12
CA THR A 604 11.59 -17.15 0.25
C THR A 604 10.82 -18.33 -0.34
N LEU A 605 10.05 -19.04 0.48
CA LEU A 605 9.27 -20.19 0.03
C LEU A 605 8.09 -19.81 -0.88
N THR A 606 7.41 -18.70 -0.59
CA THR A 606 6.34 -18.21 -1.48
C THR A 606 6.87 -17.70 -2.81
N MET A 607 8.09 -17.13 -2.83
CA MET A 607 8.78 -16.81 -4.08
C MET A 607 9.13 -18.09 -4.88
N GLU A 608 9.67 -19.11 -4.23
CA GLU A 608 9.95 -20.39 -4.89
C GLU A 608 8.68 -21.04 -5.47
N SER A 609 7.59 -21.04 -4.69
CA SER A 609 6.27 -21.51 -5.14
C SER A 609 5.80 -20.77 -6.40
N TRP A 610 5.91 -19.45 -6.37
CA TRP A 610 5.54 -18.60 -7.50
C TRP A 610 6.44 -18.82 -8.74
N LEU A 611 7.75 -18.96 -8.57
CA LEU A 611 8.68 -19.27 -9.66
C LEU A 611 8.31 -20.59 -10.35
N ARG A 612 7.93 -21.61 -9.59
CA ARG A 612 7.47 -22.89 -10.13
C ARG A 612 6.18 -22.75 -10.94
N ASN A 613 5.22 -21.99 -10.43
CA ASN A 613 3.99 -21.69 -11.16
C ASN A 613 4.25 -21.00 -12.49
N LEU A 614 5.14 -20.02 -12.53
CA LEU A 614 5.53 -19.34 -13.77
C LEU A 614 6.21 -20.29 -14.76
N ASN A 615 7.10 -21.14 -14.27
CA ASN A 615 7.83 -22.11 -15.09
C ASN A 615 6.90 -23.20 -15.65
N GLU A 616 6.02 -23.75 -14.84
CA GLU A 616 4.99 -24.72 -15.26
C GLU A 616 4.02 -24.13 -16.29
N GLY A 617 3.70 -22.83 -16.16
CA GLY A 617 2.87 -22.09 -17.12
C GLY A 617 3.59 -21.68 -18.41
N GLY A 618 4.87 -21.97 -18.55
CA GLY A 618 5.67 -21.59 -19.74
C GLY A 618 5.83 -20.08 -19.93
N LEU A 619 5.68 -19.30 -18.86
CA LEU A 619 5.71 -17.83 -18.90
C LEU A 619 7.11 -17.25 -18.73
N LEU A 620 8.06 -18.02 -18.22
CA LEU A 620 9.46 -17.62 -18.12
C LEU A 620 10.21 -17.98 -19.40
N ASP A 621 11.04 -17.04 -19.86
CA ASP A 621 12.06 -17.35 -20.84
C ASP A 621 12.92 -18.49 -20.28
N HIS A 622 13.19 -19.53 -21.08
CA HIS A 622 14.00 -20.66 -20.63
C HIS A 622 15.23 -20.10 -19.94
N LEU A 623 15.43 -20.50 -18.69
CA LEU A 623 16.50 -20.06 -17.79
C LEU A 623 17.88 -20.16 -18.47
N GLN A 624 18.11 -19.33 -19.47
CA GLN A 624 19.42 -19.17 -20.10
C GLN A 624 20.25 -18.28 -19.17
N HIS A 625 21.35 -18.85 -18.74
CA HIS A 625 22.46 -18.17 -18.09
C HIS A 625 22.96 -17.01 -18.97
N SER A 626 22.24 -15.91 -19.05
CA SER A 626 22.73 -14.67 -19.62
C SER A 626 23.34 -13.83 -18.50
N HIS A 627 24.66 -14.05 -18.32
CA HIS A 627 25.51 -13.16 -17.57
C HIS A 627 25.19 -11.68 -17.85
N ALA A 628 24.84 -10.98 -16.80
CA ALA A 628 25.10 -9.58 -16.39
C ALA A 628 25.57 -8.53 -17.43
N ALA A 629 25.17 -8.59 -18.69
CA ALA A 629 25.53 -7.56 -19.69
C ALA A 629 24.33 -6.76 -20.23
N VAL A 630 23.09 -7.18 -19.96
CA VAL A 630 21.89 -6.58 -20.59
C VAL A 630 21.28 -5.46 -19.75
N GLY A 631 21.33 -5.54 -18.41
CA GLY A 631 20.67 -4.55 -17.52
C GLY A 631 21.20 -3.11 -17.68
N HIS A 632 22.51 -2.94 -17.87
CA HIS A 632 23.11 -1.60 -18.01
C HIS A 632 22.96 -0.99 -19.43
N ARG A 633 22.75 -1.79 -20.46
CA ARG A 633 22.55 -1.29 -21.84
C ARG A 633 21.10 -0.93 -22.13
N GLN A 634 20.12 -1.60 -21.52
CA GLN A 634 18.71 -1.26 -21.69
C GLN A 634 18.30 0.00 -20.92
N ALA A 635 18.84 0.26 -19.74
CA ALA A 635 18.58 1.50 -18.99
C ALA A 635 19.00 2.76 -19.80
N LYS A 636 20.09 2.68 -20.58
CA LYS A 636 20.52 3.75 -21.49
C LYS A 636 19.66 3.87 -22.75
N ARG A 637 19.01 2.79 -23.19
CA ARG A 637 18.21 2.79 -24.43
C ARG A 637 16.81 3.39 -24.25
N TYR A 638 16.31 3.46 -23.02
CA TYR A 638 14.96 3.95 -22.68
C TYR A 638 14.93 5.30 -21.95
N GLY A 639 16.02 6.08 -21.99
CA GLY A 639 16.03 7.49 -21.56
C GLY A 639 15.47 7.72 -20.15
N LEU A 640 15.96 6.98 -19.14
CA LEU A 640 15.63 7.22 -17.74
C LEU A 640 16.42 8.41 -17.21
N GLU A 641 16.00 9.63 -17.55
CA GLU A 641 16.40 10.82 -16.83
C GLU A 641 15.40 11.05 -15.68
N TRP A 642 15.86 10.78 -14.48
CA TRP A 642 15.19 11.23 -13.26
C TRP A 642 15.56 12.71 -13.06
N GLU A 643 14.71 13.63 -13.49
CA GLU A 643 14.83 15.00 -13.01
C GLU A 643 14.43 15.03 -11.53
N THR A 644 15.44 15.07 -10.66
CA THR A 644 15.23 15.53 -9.28
C THR A 644 14.73 16.98 -9.35
N PRO A 645 13.64 17.35 -8.63
CA PRO A 645 13.21 18.74 -8.59
C PRO A 645 14.36 19.61 -8.07
N ARG A 646 14.93 20.46 -8.94
CA ARG A 646 15.87 21.50 -8.53
C ARG A 646 15.14 22.39 -7.54
N GLY A 647 15.69 22.49 -6.32
CA GLY A 647 15.17 23.31 -5.26
C GLY A 647 14.81 24.71 -5.76
N LEU A 648 13.65 25.18 -5.37
CA LEU A 648 13.22 26.56 -5.44
C LEU A 648 14.29 27.43 -4.77
N ARG A 649 15.18 28.01 -5.56
CA ARG A 649 16.02 29.13 -5.12
C ARG A 649 15.09 30.32 -4.95
N ALA A 650 14.91 30.72 -3.71
CA ALA A 650 14.34 32.03 -3.37
C ALA A 650 15.15 33.10 -4.12
N LYS A 651 14.52 33.81 -5.04
CA LYS A 651 15.05 35.05 -5.58
C LYS A 651 14.90 36.13 -4.51
N ASN A 652 15.95 36.37 -3.77
CA ASN A 652 16.10 37.62 -3.05
C ASN A 652 16.31 38.72 -4.08
N SER A 653 15.29 39.50 -4.35
CA SER A 653 15.42 40.79 -5.03
C SER A 653 15.71 41.86 -3.96
N THR A 654 16.98 42.14 -3.73
CA THR A 654 17.42 43.44 -3.18
C THR A 654 17.25 44.48 -4.27
N GLN A 655 16.25 45.32 -4.17
CA GLN A 655 16.29 46.65 -4.79
C GLN A 655 16.71 47.64 -3.75
N THR A 656 17.93 48.15 -3.89
CA THR A 656 18.37 49.43 -3.36
C THR A 656 18.04 50.50 -4.37
N GLY A 657 17.41 51.55 -3.94
CA GLY A 657 17.15 52.77 -4.67
C GLY A 657 16.21 53.66 -3.84
#